data_8ad037f271ffe15579529c70deb0422b
#
_entry.id   8ad037f271ffe15579529c70deb0422b
#
_cell.length_a   1.000
_cell.length_b   1.000
_cell.length_c   1.000
_cell.angle_alpha   90.00
_cell.angle_beta   90.00
_cell.angle_gamma   90.00
#
_symmetry.space_group_name_H-M   'P 1'
#
loop_
_entity.id
_entity.type
_entity.pdbx_description
1 polymer ?
#
loop_
_entity_poly.entity_id
_entity_poly.type
_entity_poly.pdbx_seq_one_letter_code
_entity_poly.pdbx_strand_id
1 'polypeptide(L)'
;MEVIGQMLFLSGSFHSLFRNRTFAFMKSRNMGNNNQKPRAHALDALRGYAIITMVLSAMEAFSVLPRWMYHAQVPPPDHVFDPTIYGITWVDIIFPFFLFSMGAAIPLSLGRQHAKGESITKLTWKTVQRWVKLTFFAIFIIHAFPFMLGYEQEWMRYAMPIFFFILLCLMFMPNPFGLSPYKARAITWSAYLVAVGFMLLQPYAGGAPFRLADSDCIMLILANVSLTGSIIYLLTIGHPLRRLALLPFLIALFMAAHTAYSWPANLIHTSWLPWLYLPAYQEYLLIIIPGTVAGEWIAQWLEKMKVKDTGKGLVEKYQINEEVLENGNPLKGGREAVPENGKGVKDVEKVVLENEIKDEEQEVLENNEEKKGGREAVLENGNKVRTRSEEMKEKENALALPVALLSLALIVTNVVLLFGRHLVANLIATMVLTALTAWLLRSHRKAGTTGVEAAKQRAASRDASSQNAAKQEVSSREASSQEAAKQEVSNQKSSSTTASPTLHFWQRLSSAGAYLLLLGLCLESYEGGIRKDDVTLSYLFVTCGLAFYALLLLTVVCDHWHVRWLCAPLEMVGKNPMVAYVSASMVIIPVLILTQLYPYIDALSSEPLTGFLKGVLLTALCMALTAWFTHKRWFWKT
;
A
#
# COMPACT_ATOMS: atom_id res chain seq x y z
N MET A 1 2.20 -27.78 20.67
CA MET A 1 1.94 -27.14 21.96
C MET A 1 3.16 -26.43 22.53
N GLU A 2 4.37 -26.96 22.40
CA GLU A 2 5.60 -26.28 22.88
C GLU A 2 5.93 -24.98 22.15
N VAL A 3 5.68 -24.88 20.85
CA VAL A 3 5.95 -23.68 20.04
C VAL A 3 5.04 -22.50 20.45
N ILE A 4 3.81 -22.77 20.87
CA ILE A 4 2.87 -21.75 21.37
C ILE A 4 3.30 -21.26 22.76
N GLY A 5 3.84 -22.14 23.60
CA GLY A 5 4.37 -21.78 24.91
C GLY A 5 5.59 -20.84 24.84
N GLN A 6 6.49 -21.05 23.90
CA GLN A 6 7.67 -20.19 23.71
C GLN A 6 7.31 -18.82 23.13
N MET A 7 6.29 -18.71 22.26
CA MET A 7 5.79 -17.42 21.77
C MET A 7 5.09 -16.59 22.85
N LEU A 8 4.40 -17.20 23.79
CA LEU A 8 3.75 -16.50 24.91
C LEU A 8 4.75 -15.98 25.94
N PHE A 9 5.89 -16.67 26.13
CA PHE A 9 6.95 -16.22 27.05
C PHE A 9 7.70 -14.99 26.52
N LEU A 10 7.81 -14.85 25.20
CA LEU A 10 8.39 -13.65 24.54
C LEU A 10 7.47 -12.43 24.64
N SER A 11 6.14 -12.61 24.79
CA SER A 11 5.19 -11.50 24.91
C SER A 11 5.27 -10.74 26.24
N GLY A 12 5.57 -11.45 27.34
CA GLY A 12 5.69 -10.87 28.68
C GLY A 12 6.90 -9.92 28.84
N SER A 13 8.04 -10.26 28.22
CA SER A 13 9.25 -9.44 28.23
C SER A 13 9.17 -8.24 27.29
N PHE A 14 8.37 -8.31 26.25
CA PHE A 14 8.14 -7.22 25.30
C PHE A 14 7.35 -6.06 25.92
N HIS A 15 6.45 -6.33 26.84
CA HIS A 15 5.58 -5.29 27.43
C HIS A 15 6.33 -4.33 28.38
N SER A 16 7.35 -4.81 29.08
CA SER A 16 8.14 -3.96 30.00
C SER A 16 9.19 -3.10 29.27
N LEU A 17 9.75 -3.58 28.16
CA LEU A 17 10.74 -2.87 27.34
C LEU A 17 10.11 -1.74 26.49
N PHE A 18 8.85 -1.89 26.08
CA PHE A 18 8.16 -0.89 25.25
C PHE A 18 7.63 0.31 26.04
N ARG A 19 7.26 0.12 27.31
CA ARG A 19 6.59 1.18 28.09
C ARG A 19 7.49 2.33 28.52
N ASN A 20 8.78 2.12 28.78
CA ASN A 20 9.65 3.14 29.39
C ASN A 20 10.66 3.82 28.46
N ARG A 21 10.97 3.27 27.28
CA ARG A 21 11.92 3.91 26.35
C ARG A 21 11.27 4.65 25.16
N THR A 22 10.07 4.26 24.77
CA THR A 22 9.39 4.85 23.60
C THR A 22 8.82 6.23 23.93
N PHE A 23 8.33 6.48 25.13
CA PHE A 23 7.75 7.77 25.51
C PHE A 23 8.78 8.90 25.69
N ALA A 24 9.98 8.61 26.16
CA ALA A 24 11.03 9.61 26.34
C ALA A 24 11.68 10.04 25.00
N PHE A 25 11.79 9.12 24.02
CA PHE A 25 12.41 9.40 22.73
C PHE A 25 11.46 10.16 21.76
N MET A 26 10.14 10.02 21.94
CA MET A 26 9.14 10.71 21.11
C MET A 26 9.02 12.21 21.39
N LYS A 27 9.38 12.70 22.57
CA LYS A 27 9.21 14.10 22.95
C LYS A 27 10.30 15.04 22.42
N SER A 28 11.44 14.52 21.96
CA SER A 28 12.63 15.32 21.64
C SER A 28 12.84 15.70 20.17
N ARG A 29 11.98 15.29 19.23
CA ARG A 29 12.25 15.49 17.78
C ARG A 29 11.10 16.00 16.91
N ASN A 30 10.10 16.62 17.50
CA ASN A 30 8.95 17.18 16.77
C ASN A 30 9.12 18.64 16.29
N MET A 31 10.33 19.15 16.23
CA MET A 31 10.64 20.43 15.59
C MET A 31 11.54 20.21 14.38
N GLY A 32 10.95 19.95 13.21
CA GLY A 32 11.69 19.79 11.97
C GLY A 32 10.79 19.52 10.75
N ASN A 33 10.41 20.60 10.08
CA ASN A 33 9.95 20.64 8.69
C ASN A 33 8.56 20.07 8.37
N ASN A 34 7.53 20.88 8.59
CA ASN A 34 6.10 20.60 8.34
C ASN A 34 5.66 20.61 6.84
N ASN A 35 6.58 20.54 5.87
CA ASN A 35 6.26 20.65 4.43
C ASN A 35 6.32 19.32 3.66
N GLN A 36 6.30 18.16 4.31
CA GLN A 36 6.23 16.89 3.60
C GLN A 36 4.78 16.54 3.23
N LYS A 37 4.51 16.42 1.92
CA LYS A 37 3.21 15.97 1.40
C LYS A 37 2.84 14.63 2.05
N PRO A 38 1.60 14.45 2.55
CA PRO A 38 1.18 13.19 3.14
C PRO A 38 1.34 12.04 2.15
N ARG A 39 1.98 10.98 2.59
CA ARG A 39 2.35 9.79 1.81
C ARG A 39 1.82 8.54 2.49
N ALA A 40 1.45 7.54 1.72
CA ALA A 40 1.03 6.23 2.23
C ALA A 40 2.28 5.40 2.58
N HIS A 41 2.82 5.58 3.78
CA HIS A 41 4.00 4.84 4.25
C HIS A 41 3.73 3.34 4.34
N ALA A 42 2.56 2.94 4.80
CA ALA A 42 2.13 1.55 4.88
C ALA A 42 2.18 0.82 3.53
N LEU A 43 1.81 1.48 2.42
CA LEU A 43 1.83 0.84 1.10
C LEU A 43 3.26 0.63 0.59
N ASP A 44 4.15 1.63 0.77
CA ASP A 44 5.57 1.47 0.44
C ASP A 44 6.21 0.38 1.32
N ALA A 45 5.85 0.32 2.62
CA ALA A 45 6.31 -0.71 3.55
C ALA A 45 5.81 -2.12 3.17
N LEU A 46 4.54 -2.27 2.77
CA LEU A 46 4.00 -3.56 2.31
C LEU A 46 4.75 -4.09 1.08
N ARG A 47 5.04 -3.21 0.12
CA ARG A 47 5.84 -3.56 -1.05
C ARG A 47 7.26 -3.94 -0.65
N GLY A 48 7.86 -3.18 0.26
CA GLY A 48 9.19 -3.48 0.79
C GLY A 48 9.25 -4.79 1.54
N TYR A 49 8.26 -5.08 2.38
CA TYR A 49 8.11 -6.37 3.05
C TYR A 49 8.09 -7.52 2.03
N ALA A 50 7.23 -7.42 1.01
CA ALA A 50 7.12 -8.47 -0.01
C ALA A 50 8.46 -8.70 -0.75
N ILE A 51 9.18 -7.65 -1.13
CA ILE A 51 10.47 -7.81 -1.82
C ILE A 51 11.56 -8.35 -0.89
N ILE A 52 11.64 -7.88 0.35
CA ILE A 52 12.65 -8.34 1.31
C ILE A 52 12.46 -9.83 1.59
N THR A 53 11.23 -10.25 1.85
CA THR A 53 10.90 -11.64 2.11
C THR A 53 11.08 -12.52 0.86
N MET A 54 10.86 -11.99 -0.35
CA MET A 54 11.17 -12.67 -1.61
C MET A 54 12.68 -12.92 -1.76
N VAL A 55 13.52 -11.91 -1.49
CA VAL A 55 14.98 -12.08 -1.51
C VAL A 55 15.41 -13.06 -0.42
N LEU A 56 14.84 -12.97 0.78
CA LEU A 56 15.16 -13.90 1.88
C LEU A 56 14.87 -15.35 1.48
N SER A 57 13.67 -15.63 0.96
CA SER A 57 13.27 -16.98 0.54
C SER A 57 14.13 -17.57 -0.60
N ALA A 58 14.75 -16.69 -1.42
CA ALA A 58 15.68 -17.10 -2.47
C ALA A 58 17.13 -17.29 -1.98
N MET A 59 17.48 -16.75 -0.80
CA MET A 59 18.83 -16.77 -0.23
C MET A 59 18.99 -17.77 0.92
N GLU A 60 17.92 -18.43 1.33
CA GLU A 60 17.94 -19.45 2.38
C GLU A 60 18.77 -20.68 1.95
N ALA A 61 19.33 -21.37 2.94
CA ALA A 61 20.04 -22.63 2.70
C ALA A 61 19.05 -23.74 2.37
N PHE A 62 19.24 -24.42 1.23
CA PHE A 62 18.41 -25.55 0.80
C PHE A 62 18.63 -26.77 1.71
N SER A 63 17.56 -27.54 1.93
CA SER A 63 17.56 -28.84 2.61
C SER A 63 17.90 -28.83 4.10
N VAL A 64 18.17 -27.67 4.71
CA VAL A 64 18.58 -27.57 6.13
C VAL A 64 17.48 -27.00 7.01
N LEU A 65 16.62 -26.15 6.44
CA LEU A 65 15.55 -25.48 7.18
C LEU A 65 14.28 -26.33 7.25
N PRO A 66 13.40 -26.08 8.23
CA PRO A 66 12.14 -26.81 8.33
C PRO A 66 11.21 -26.51 7.14
N ARG A 67 10.36 -27.47 6.76
CA ARG A 67 9.47 -27.42 5.59
C ARG A 67 8.67 -26.12 5.44
N TRP A 68 8.23 -25.50 6.53
CA TRP A 68 7.45 -24.27 6.50
C TRP A 68 8.24 -23.02 6.03
N MET A 69 9.57 -23.12 5.98
CA MET A 69 10.45 -22.07 5.46
C MET A 69 10.50 -22.00 3.94
N TYR A 70 10.09 -23.04 3.24
CA TYR A 70 10.11 -23.13 1.78
C TYR A 70 8.70 -23.04 1.17
N HIS A 71 8.61 -22.97 -0.15
CA HIS A 71 7.32 -23.11 -0.85
C HIS A 71 6.64 -24.44 -0.49
N ALA A 72 5.32 -24.42 -0.29
CA ALA A 72 4.57 -25.61 0.08
C ALA A 72 4.75 -26.76 -0.91
N GLN A 73 4.81 -26.44 -2.21
CA GLN A 73 4.92 -27.40 -3.32
C GLN A 73 6.37 -27.75 -3.71
N VAL A 74 7.34 -27.27 -2.95
CA VAL A 74 8.78 -27.58 -3.14
C VAL A 74 9.39 -28.01 -1.80
N PRO A 75 8.92 -29.14 -1.22
CA PRO A 75 9.31 -29.53 0.13
C PRO A 75 10.73 -30.10 0.18
N PRO A 76 11.44 -29.93 1.31
CA PRO A 76 12.68 -30.65 1.56
C PRO A 76 12.41 -32.16 1.73
N PRO A 77 13.42 -33.04 1.52
CA PRO A 77 14.84 -32.73 1.29
C PRO A 77 15.16 -32.46 -0.19
N ASP A 78 14.37 -32.97 -1.12
CA ASP A 78 14.73 -33.03 -2.54
C ASP A 78 14.43 -31.73 -3.29
N HIS A 79 13.59 -30.85 -2.73
CA HIS A 79 13.12 -29.60 -3.36
C HIS A 79 12.62 -29.79 -4.79
N VAL A 80 11.98 -30.94 -5.04
CA VAL A 80 11.31 -31.22 -6.33
C VAL A 80 9.91 -30.66 -6.26
N PHE A 81 9.51 -29.98 -7.34
CA PHE A 81 8.16 -29.46 -7.47
C PHE A 81 7.12 -30.59 -7.53
N ASP A 82 6.17 -30.57 -6.61
CA ASP A 82 5.05 -31.49 -6.54
C ASP A 82 3.70 -30.73 -6.56
N PRO A 83 2.99 -30.72 -7.69
CA PRO A 83 1.72 -30.02 -7.83
C PRO A 83 0.59 -30.64 -7.00
N THR A 84 0.77 -31.84 -6.44
CA THR A 84 -0.23 -32.53 -5.62
C THR A 84 -0.28 -32.03 -4.19
N ILE A 85 0.77 -31.30 -3.75
CA ILE A 85 0.85 -30.80 -2.39
C ILE A 85 -0.04 -29.57 -2.24
N TYR A 86 -0.97 -29.65 -1.31
CA TYR A 86 -1.85 -28.56 -0.90
C TYR A 86 -1.32 -27.83 0.31
N GLY A 87 -1.74 -26.58 0.49
CA GLY A 87 -1.37 -25.71 1.59
C GLY A 87 -0.55 -24.51 1.12
N ILE A 88 -0.32 -23.59 2.01
CA ILE A 88 0.52 -22.41 1.78
C ILE A 88 1.47 -22.20 2.95
N THR A 89 2.64 -21.65 2.65
CA THR A 89 3.61 -21.18 3.63
C THR A 89 3.67 -19.65 3.62
N TRP A 90 4.53 -19.09 4.47
CA TRP A 90 4.79 -17.65 4.44
C TRP A 90 5.43 -17.20 3.10
N VAL A 91 6.15 -18.08 2.42
CA VAL A 91 6.77 -17.80 1.12
C VAL A 91 5.71 -17.64 0.02
N ASP A 92 4.64 -18.40 0.10
CA ASP A 92 3.59 -18.40 -0.92
C ASP A 92 2.72 -17.14 -0.89
N ILE A 93 2.64 -16.40 0.23
CA ILE A 93 1.89 -15.14 0.32
C ILE A 93 2.67 -13.90 -0.17
N ILE A 94 3.98 -14.02 -0.39
CA ILE A 94 4.86 -12.90 -0.74
C ILE A 94 4.47 -12.27 -2.07
N PHE A 95 4.34 -13.07 -3.11
CA PHE A 95 4.03 -12.60 -4.46
C PHE A 95 2.64 -11.95 -4.56
N PRO A 96 1.57 -12.53 -3.99
CA PRO A 96 0.28 -11.86 -3.88
C PRO A 96 0.31 -10.51 -3.15
N PHE A 97 1.09 -10.38 -2.09
CA PHE A 97 1.24 -9.10 -1.38
C PHE A 97 1.90 -8.04 -2.26
N PHE A 98 2.88 -8.45 -3.05
CA PHE A 98 3.51 -7.57 -4.03
C PHE A 98 2.52 -7.12 -5.10
N LEU A 99 1.74 -8.04 -5.70
CA LEU A 99 0.70 -7.75 -6.69
C LEU A 99 -0.38 -6.84 -6.13
N PHE A 100 -0.86 -7.12 -4.91
CA PHE A 100 -1.84 -6.27 -4.22
C PHE A 100 -1.30 -4.84 -4.05
N SER A 101 -0.05 -4.69 -3.60
CA SER A 101 0.58 -3.38 -3.42
C SER A 101 0.77 -2.63 -4.74
N MET A 102 1.02 -3.36 -5.84
CA MET A 102 1.07 -2.79 -7.18
C MET A 102 -0.32 -2.31 -7.63
N GLY A 103 -1.36 -3.12 -7.42
CA GLY A 103 -2.76 -2.73 -7.67
C GLY A 103 -3.13 -1.45 -6.94
N ALA A 104 -2.80 -1.36 -5.63
CA ALA A 104 -3.07 -0.17 -4.82
C ALA A 104 -2.27 1.07 -5.26
N ALA A 105 -1.13 0.91 -5.92
CA ALA A 105 -0.35 2.02 -6.45
C ALA A 105 -0.94 2.62 -7.74
N ILE A 106 -1.75 1.90 -8.50
CA ILE A 106 -2.35 2.35 -9.76
C ILE A 106 -3.19 3.63 -9.56
N PRO A 107 -4.18 3.69 -8.66
CA PRO A 107 -4.96 4.91 -8.41
C PRO A 107 -4.10 6.07 -7.89
N LEU A 108 -3.13 5.79 -7.03
CA LEU A 108 -2.23 6.79 -6.47
C LEU A 108 -1.32 7.43 -7.54
N SER A 109 -1.04 6.72 -8.63
CA SER A 109 -0.23 7.20 -9.75
C SER A 109 -1.10 7.77 -10.87
N LEU A 110 -1.89 6.91 -11.53
CA LEU A 110 -2.69 7.28 -12.71
C LEU A 110 -3.89 8.17 -12.35
N GLY A 111 -4.56 7.90 -11.22
CA GLY A 111 -5.67 8.72 -10.73
C GLY A 111 -5.24 10.15 -10.44
N ARG A 112 -4.08 10.34 -9.80
CA ARG A 112 -3.52 11.69 -9.57
C ARG A 112 -3.14 12.42 -10.85
N GLN A 113 -2.64 11.70 -11.88
CA GLN A 113 -2.31 12.30 -13.17
C GLN A 113 -3.58 12.70 -13.92
N HIS A 114 -4.62 11.86 -13.87
CA HIS A 114 -5.93 12.17 -14.45
C HIS A 114 -6.59 13.37 -13.75
N ALA A 115 -6.54 13.45 -12.43
CA ALA A 115 -7.04 14.59 -11.65
C ALA A 115 -6.30 15.91 -11.97
N LYS A 116 -5.07 15.84 -12.51
CA LYS A 116 -4.32 16.99 -13.02
C LYS A 116 -4.64 17.34 -14.48
N GLY A 117 -5.65 16.69 -15.09
CA GLY A 117 -6.11 16.97 -16.44
C GLY A 117 -5.41 16.16 -17.55
N GLU A 118 -4.59 15.14 -17.23
CA GLU A 118 -4.04 14.28 -18.28
C GLU A 118 -5.13 13.39 -18.89
N SER A 119 -5.17 13.31 -20.24
CA SER A 119 -6.15 12.49 -20.96
C SER A 119 -5.94 10.99 -20.74
N ILE A 120 -7.03 10.23 -20.76
CA ILE A 120 -7.01 8.76 -20.62
C ILE A 120 -6.13 8.13 -21.69
N THR A 121 -6.21 8.58 -22.96
CA THR A 121 -5.38 8.07 -24.05
C THR A 121 -3.88 8.22 -23.77
N LYS A 122 -3.46 9.39 -23.26
CA LYS A 122 -2.06 9.63 -22.88
C LYS A 122 -1.62 8.72 -21.73
N LEU A 123 -2.48 8.52 -20.74
CA LEU A 123 -2.21 7.62 -19.62
C LEU A 123 -2.13 6.17 -20.06
N THR A 124 -3.02 5.73 -20.97
CA THR A 124 -2.97 4.39 -21.57
C THR A 124 -1.64 4.18 -22.32
N TRP A 125 -1.22 5.17 -23.11
CA TRP A 125 0.07 5.08 -23.81
C TRP A 125 1.27 4.96 -22.85
N LYS A 126 1.27 5.71 -21.75
CA LYS A 126 2.29 5.56 -20.68
C LYS A 126 2.26 4.15 -20.07
N THR A 127 1.08 3.57 -19.91
CA THR A 127 0.91 2.21 -19.39
C THR A 127 1.47 1.16 -20.35
N VAL A 128 1.22 1.32 -21.66
CA VAL A 128 1.79 0.42 -22.70
C VAL A 128 3.32 0.55 -22.72
N GLN A 129 3.87 1.76 -22.66
CA GLN A 129 5.31 1.96 -22.59
C GLN A 129 5.94 1.28 -21.36
N ARG A 130 5.25 1.35 -20.21
CA ARG A 130 5.67 0.65 -18.99
C ARG A 130 5.65 -0.87 -19.16
N TRP A 131 4.61 -1.40 -19.77
CA TRP A 131 4.48 -2.83 -20.08
C TRP A 131 5.63 -3.32 -20.95
N VAL A 132 5.93 -2.65 -22.06
CA VAL A 132 7.05 -3.00 -22.95
C VAL A 132 8.38 -2.99 -22.20
N LYS A 133 8.63 -1.98 -21.36
CA LYS A 133 9.85 -1.92 -20.55
C LYS A 133 9.95 -3.04 -19.52
N LEU A 134 8.85 -3.40 -18.87
CA LEU A 134 8.82 -4.51 -17.91
C LEU A 134 9.02 -5.87 -18.59
N THR A 135 8.41 -6.07 -19.78
CA THR A 135 8.63 -7.29 -20.57
C THR A 135 10.08 -7.38 -21.03
N PHE A 136 10.65 -6.28 -21.54
CA PHE A 136 12.09 -6.25 -21.87
C PHE A 136 12.95 -6.57 -20.65
N PHE A 137 12.63 -6.01 -19.49
CA PHE A 137 13.33 -6.31 -18.24
C PHE A 137 13.23 -7.78 -17.88
N ALA A 138 12.06 -8.41 -17.98
CA ALA A 138 11.86 -9.83 -17.70
C ALA A 138 12.71 -10.73 -18.59
N ILE A 139 12.82 -10.42 -19.89
CA ILE A 139 13.65 -11.15 -20.85
C ILE A 139 15.13 -10.91 -20.55
N PHE A 140 15.52 -9.66 -20.34
CA PHE A 140 16.92 -9.31 -20.16
C PHE A 140 17.53 -9.92 -18.91
N ILE A 141 16.83 -9.88 -17.76
CA ILE A 141 17.42 -10.34 -16.50
C ILE A 141 17.70 -11.85 -16.49
N ILE A 142 16.82 -12.68 -17.10
CA ILE A 142 17.07 -14.13 -17.16
C ILE A 142 18.34 -14.43 -17.95
N HIS A 143 18.53 -13.73 -19.08
CA HIS A 143 19.72 -13.89 -19.93
C HIS A 143 20.99 -13.27 -19.32
N ALA A 144 20.84 -12.46 -18.28
CA ALA A 144 21.94 -11.83 -17.55
C ALA A 144 22.35 -12.56 -16.26
N PHE A 145 21.60 -13.59 -15.84
CA PHE A 145 21.94 -14.36 -14.63
C PHE A 145 23.10 -15.32 -14.84
N PRO A 146 23.99 -15.51 -13.85
CA PRO A 146 25.20 -16.33 -13.97
C PRO A 146 24.94 -17.74 -14.49
N PHE A 147 23.82 -18.38 -14.11
CA PHE A 147 23.50 -19.74 -14.50
C PHE A 147 23.11 -19.90 -15.99
N MET A 148 22.71 -18.80 -16.64
CA MET A 148 22.41 -18.80 -18.08
C MET A 148 23.66 -18.54 -18.94
N LEU A 149 24.75 -18.00 -18.35
CA LEU A 149 25.94 -17.61 -19.08
C LEU A 149 26.87 -18.79 -19.33
N GLY A 150 27.28 -18.97 -20.58
CA GLY A 150 28.15 -20.07 -21.04
C GLY A 150 29.64 -19.70 -21.15
N TYR A 151 30.11 -18.66 -20.43
CA TYR A 151 31.53 -18.31 -20.44
C TYR A 151 32.37 -19.42 -19.80
N GLU A 152 33.43 -19.86 -20.48
CA GLU A 152 34.37 -20.89 -19.97
C GLU A 152 35.08 -20.42 -18.71
N GLN A 153 35.47 -19.15 -18.66
CA GLN A 153 36.16 -18.55 -17.52
C GLN A 153 35.15 -18.18 -16.43
N GLU A 154 35.33 -18.78 -15.28
CA GLU A 154 34.41 -18.57 -14.13
C GLU A 154 34.30 -17.10 -13.72
N TRP A 155 35.42 -16.37 -13.65
CA TRP A 155 35.41 -14.96 -13.30
C TRP A 155 34.54 -14.11 -14.26
N MET A 156 34.56 -14.46 -15.57
CA MET A 156 33.77 -13.75 -16.57
C MET A 156 32.28 -14.03 -16.37
N ARG A 157 31.90 -15.27 -16.01
CA ARG A 157 30.51 -15.65 -15.70
C ARG A 157 29.92 -14.81 -14.57
N TYR A 158 30.75 -14.39 -13.61
CA TYR A 158 30.31 -13.55 -12.50
C TYR A 158 30.58 -12.04 -12.68
N ALA A 159 31.51 -11.64 -13.52
CA ALA A 159 31.72 -10.22 -13.85
C ALA A 159 30.64 -9.67 -14.77
N MET A 160 30.15 -10.46 -15.73
CA MET A 160 29.13 -10.04 -16.70
C MET A 160 27.79 -9.62 -16.06
N PRO A 161 27.23 -10.31 -15.07
CA PRO A 161 26.03 -9.85 -14.37
C PRO A 161 26.20 -8.46 -13.74
N ILE A 162 27.35 -8.13 -13.19
CA ILE A 162 27.64 -6.80 -12.65
C ILE A 162 27.61 -5.74 -13.78
N PHE A 163 28.20 -6.03 -14.92
CA PHE A 163 28.13 -5.17 -16.09
C PHE A 163 26.68 -4.99 -16.56
N PHE A 164 25.87 -6.06 -16.60
CA PHE A 164 24.47 -6.00 -16.96
C PHE A 164 23.65 -5.21 -15.95
N PHE A 165 23.97 -5.28 -14.67
CA PHE A 165 23.36 -4.42 -13.65
C PHE A 165 23.64 -2.93 -13.92
N ILE A 166 24.86 -2.58 -14.36
CA ILE A 166 25.20 -1.21 -14.77
C ILE A 166 24.37 -0.79 -15.98
N LEU A 167 24.19 -1.67 -16.98
CA LEU A 167 23.30 -1.38 -18.12
C LEU A 167 21.86 -1.13 -17.68
N LEU A 168 21.34 -1.93 -16.74
CA LEU A 168 20.01 -1.72 -16.16
C LEU A 168 19.91 -0.35 -15.47
N CYS A 169 20.95 0.08 -14.76
CA CYS A 169 21.00 1.43 -14.19
C CYS A 169 20.89 2.50 -15.29
N LEU A 170 21.62 2.38 -16.40
CA LEU A 170 21.59 3.34 -17.50
C LEU A 170 20.24 3.33 -18.25
N MET A 171 19.57 2.18 -18.33
CA MET A 171 18.28 2.05 -19.01
C MET A 171 17.11 2.59 -18.16
N PHE A 172 17.10 2.32 -16.85
CA PHE A 172 15.94 2.56 -16.00
C PHE A 172 16.07 3.77 -15.06
N MET A 173 17.28 4.31 -14.83
CA MET A 173 17.46 5.53 -14.04
C MET A 173 17.34 6.77 -14.91
N PRO A 174 16.39 7.68 -14.63
CA PRO A 174 16.29 8.92 -15.39
C PRO A 174 17.44 9.86 -15.02
N ASN A 175 18.36 10.06 -15.96
CA ASN A 175 19.44 11.04 -15.89
C ASN A 175 20.25 11.05 -14.57
N PRO A 176 20.91 9.95 -14.18
CA PRO A 176 21.61 9.86 -12.90
C PRO A 176 22.80 10.83 -12.79
N PHE A 177 23.31 11.29 -13.92
CA PHE A 177 24.50 12.16 -14.02
C PHE A 177 24.17 13.65 -14.22
N GLY A 178 22.88 14.06 -14.18
CA GLY A 178 22.51 15.47 -14.39
C GLY A 178 22.82 16.02 -15.78
N LEU A 179 22.93 15.15 -16.79
CA LEU A 179 23.26 15.51 -18.16
C LEU A 179 22.10 16.24 -18.87
N SER A 180 22.39 16.90 -20.01
CA SER A 180 21.32 17.46 -20.83
C SER A 180 20.32 16.37 -21.26
N PRO A 181 19.02 16.71 -21.46
CA PRO A 181 17.99 15.72 -21.80
C PRO A 181 18.27 14.91 -23.06
N TYR A 182 18.99 15.50 -24.01
CA TYR A 182 19.42 14.82 -25.25
C TYR A 182 20.48 13.75 -24.94
N LYS A 183 21.55 14.12 -24.23
CA LYS A 183 22.63 13.19 -23.85
C LYS A 183 22.11 12.06 -22.97
N ALA A 184 21.23 12.34 -22.01
CA ALA A 184 20.61 11.33 -21.17
C ALA A 184 19.81 10.32 -22.00
N ARG A 185 19.00 10.78 -22.98
CA ARG A 185 18.27 9.89 -23.90
C ARG A 185 19.20 9.07 -24.78
N ALA A 186 20.26 9.67 -25.32
CA ALA A 186 21.25 8.96 -26.11
C ALA A 186 21.89 7.82 -25.32
N ILE A 187 22.34 8.05 -24.08
CA ILE A 187 22.91 7.03 -23.19
C ILE A 187 21.89 5.91 -22.93
N THR A 188 20.63 6.26 -22.63
CA THR A 188 19.59 5.24 -22.39
C THR A 188 19.38 4.35 -23.63
N TRP A 189 19.26 4.93 -24.84
CA TRP A 189 19.11 4.15 -26.07
C TRP A 189 20.36 3.34 -26.42
N SER A 190 21.57 3.88 -26.21
CA SER A 190 22.81 3.14 -26.38
C SER A 190 22.87 1.95 -25.43
N ALA A 191 22.45 2.12 -24.17
CA ALA A 191 22.40 1.02 -23.20
C ALA A 191 21.42 -0.10 -23.65
N TYR A 192 20.25 0.24 -24.20
CA TYR A 192 19.33 -0.74 -24.79
C TYR A 192 19.95 -1.48 -25.98
N LEU A 193 20.63 -0.76 -26.89
CA LEU A 193 21.31 -1.38 -28.04
C LEU A 193 22.41 -2.33 -27.61
N VAL A 194 23.24 -1.92 -26.64
CA VAL A 194 24.30 -2.76 -26.08
C VAL A 194 23.70 -3.99 -25.39
N ALA A 195 22.62 -3.82 -24.61
CA ALA A 195 21.93 -4.93 -23.95
C ALA A 195 21.40 -5.96 -24.96
N VAL A 196 20.75 -5.50 -26.03
CA VAL A 196 20.27 -6.38 -27.12
C VAL A 196 21.44 -7.06 -27.81
N GLY A 197 22.51 -6.33 -28.11
CA GLY A 197 23.73 -6.89 -28.72
C GLY A 197 24.32 -8.02 -27.90
N PHE A 198 24.45 -7.82 -26.59
CA PHE A 198 24.94 -8.89 -25.70
C PHE A 198 23.97 -10.07 -25.64
N MET A 199 22.65 -9.86 -25.52
CA MET A 199 21.68 -10.96 -25.55
C MET A 199 21.78 -11.85 -26.79
N LEU A 200 22.10 -11.26 -27.94
CA LEU A 200 22.19 -11.98 -29.21
C LEU A 200 23.56 -12.68 -29.43
N LEU A 201 24.64 -12.13 -28.86
CA LEU A 201 26.01 -12.52 -29.21
C LEU A 201 26.75 -13.28 -28.10
N GLN A 202 26.27 -13.20 -26.83
CA GLN A 202 26.96 -13.87 -25.72
C GLN A 202 26.78 -15.40 -25.78
N PRO A 203 27.75 -16.17 -25.27
CA PRO A 203 27.59 -17.61 -25.12
C PRO A 203 26.61 -17.93 -23.99
N TYR A 204 25.74 -18.90 -24.23
CA TYR A 204 24.82 -19.44 -23.23
C TYR A 204 25.24 -20.82 -22.73
N ALA A 205 24.83 -21.14 -21.50
CA ALA A 205 25.12 -22.42 -20.87
C ALA A 205 24.64 -23.59 -21.76
N GLY A 206 25.51 -24.63 -21.87
CA GLY A 206 25.22 -25.80 -22.72
C GLY A 206 25.23 -25.53 -24.23
N GLY A 207 25.74 -24.37 -24.68
CA GLY A 207 25.76 -24.01 -26.12
C GLY A 207 24.38 -23.69 -26.70
N ALA A 208 23.36 -23.41 -25.84
CA ALA A 208 22.03 -23.08 -26.30
C ALA A 208 22.03 -21.73 -27.06
N PRO A 209 21.17 -21.54 -28.08
CA PRO A 209 21.02 -20.25 -28.73
C PRO A 209 20.16 -19.30 -27.85
N PHE A 210 20.24 -18.01 -28.13
CA PHE A 210 19.32 -17.03 -27.56
C PHE A 210 17.86 -17.42 -27.87
N ARG A 211 17.02 -17.41 -26.85
CA ARG A 211 15.59 -17.71 -26.97
C ARG A 211 14.75 -16.58 -26.36
N LEU A 212 13.98 -15.92 -27.18
CA LEU A 212 13.08 -14.84 -26.74
C LEU A 212 12.00 -15.32 -25.74
N ALA A 213 11.70 -16.62 -25.76
CA ALA A 213 10.74 -17.23 -24.85
C ALA A 213 11.28 -17.36 -23.40
N ASP A 214 12.60 -17.36 -23.24
CA ASP A 214 13.22 -17.45 -21.93
C ASP A 214 13.09 -16.10 -21.23
N SER A 215 12.24 -16.02 -20.21
CA SER A 215 11.95 -14.80 -19.47
C SER A 215 11.69 -15.12 -18.00
N ASP A 216 11.94 -14.14 -17.15
CA ASP A 216 11.58 -14.22 -15.75
C ASP A 216 10.06 -14.22 -15.59
N CYS A 217 9.51 -15.33 -15.11
CA CYS A 217 8.08 -15.57 -14.98
C CYS A 217 7.41 -14.50 -14.09
N ILE A 218 8.01 -14.18 -12.95
CA ILE A 218 7.48 -13.23 -11.98
C ILE A 218 7.35 -11.84 -12.61
N MET A 219 8.39 -11.38 -13.31
CA MET A 219 8.40 -10.08 -13.97
C MET A 219 7.47 -10.04 -15.19
N LEU A 220 7.33 -11.15 -15.92
CA LEU A 220 6.39 -11.24 -17.05
C LEU A 220 4.93 -11.22 -16.58
N ILE A 221 4.58 -11.94 -15.51
CA ILE A 221 3.26 -11.86 -14.86
C ILE A 221 3.00 -10.39 -14.46
N LEU A 222 3.96 -9.77 -13.77
CA LEU A 222 3.83 -8.39 -13.30
C LEU A 222 3.61 -7.41 -14.46
N ALA A 223 4.33 -7.57 -15.57
CA ALA A 223 4.17 -6.77 -16.78
C ALA A 223 2.74 -6.89 -17.33
N ASN A 224 2.26 -8.12 -17.54
CA ASN A 224 0.96 -8.43 -18.12
C ASN A 224 -0.20 -7.89 -17.27
N VAL A 225 -0.22 -8.22 -15.97
CA VAL A 225 -1.33 -7.79 -15.09
C VAL A 225 -1.29 -6.29 -14.77
N SER A 226 -0.10 -5.65 -14.82
CA SER A 226 -0.01 -4.20 -14.67
C SER A 226 -0.63 -3.46 -15.85
N LEU A 227 -0.45 -3.97 -17.08
CA LEU A 227 -1.08 -3.44 -18.27
C LEU A 227 -2.61 -3.52 -18.16
N THR A 228 -3.13 -4.73 -18.02
CA THR A 228 -4.58 -4.98 -18.02
C THR A 228 -5.27 -4.32 -16.82
N GLY A 229 -4.70 -4.44 -15.62
CA GLY A 229 -5.22 -3.82 -14.41
C GLY A 229 -5.24 -2.28 -14.49
N SER A 230 -4.22 -1.67 -15.12
CA SER A 230 -4.20 -0.21 -15.33
C SER A 230 -5.24 0.23 -16.36
N ILE A 231 -5.43 -0.51 -17.45
CA ILE A 231 -6.46 -0.22 -18.46
C ILE A 231 -7.86 -0.35 -17.83
N ILE A 232 -8.13 -1.43 -17.10
CA ILE A 232 -9.40 -1.61 -16.37
C ILE A 232 -9.64 -0.43 -15.41
N TYR A 233 -8.60 0.00 -14.68
CA TYR A 233 -8.70 1.15 -13.80
C TYR A 233 -9.05 2.44 -14.57
N LEU A 234 -8.34 2.73 -15.66
CA LEU A 234 -8.56 3.95 -16.48
C LEU A 234 -9.97 3.99 -17.07
N LEU A 235 -10.53 2.85 -17.49
CA LEU A 235 -11.89 2.75 -18.02
C LEU A 235 -12.97 2.85 -16.93
N THR A 236 -12.60 2.66 -15.67
CA THR A 236 -13.53 2.65 -14.51
C THR A 236 -13.18 3.69 -13.44
N ILE A 237 -12.46 4.75 -13.80
CA ILE A 237 -12.14 5.84 -12.87
C ILE A 237 -13.44 6.40 -12.26
N GLY A 238 -13.45 6.58 -10.93
CA GLY A 238 -14.61 7.06 -10.18
C GLY A 238 -15.74 6.02 -9.97
N HIS A 239 -15.65 4.83 -10.56
CA HIS A 239 -16.67 3.80 -10.46
C HIS A 239 -16.13 2.46 -9.94
N PRO A 240 -15.71 2.35 -8.66
CA PRO A 240 -15.13 1.12 -8.10
C PRO A 240 -16.07 -0.08 -8.20
N LEU A 241 -17.39 0.11 -8.09
CA LEU A 241 -18.37 -0.98 -8.22
C LEU A 241 -18.38 -1.60 -9.62
N ARG A 242 -18.23 -0.80 -10.69
CA ARG A 242 -18.13 -1.34 -12.06
C ARG A 242 -16.88 -2.22 -12.21
N ARG A 243 -15.79 -1.84 -11.56
CA ARG A 243 -14.54 -2.61 -11.55
C ARG A 243 -14.70 -3.91 -10.78
N LEU A 244 -15.33 -3.89 -9.62
CA LEU A 244 -15.63 -5.10 -8.84
C LEU A 244 -16.60 -6.04 -9.55
N ALA A 245 -17.52 -5.51 -10.37
CA ALA A 245 -18.45 -6.32 -11.18
C ALA A 245 -17.75 -7.17 -12.24
N LEU A 246 -16.49 -6.91 -12.58
CA LEU A 246 -15.69 -7.78 -13.44
C LEU A 246 -15.23 -9.07 -12.73
N LEU A 247 -15.13 -9.08 -11.39
CA LEU A 247 -14.63 -10.25 -10.65
C LEU A 247 -15.46 -11.51 -10.88
N PRO A 248 -16.81 -11.52 -10.77
CA PRO A 248 -17.61 -12.70 -11.06
C PRO A 248 -17.42 -13.23 -12.48
N PHE A 249 -17.28 -12.34 -13.47
CA PHE A 249 -16.99 -12.73 -14.84
C PHE A 249 -15.61 -13.39 -14.98
N LEU A 250 -14.57 -12.83 -14.38
CA LEU A 250 -13.23 -13.41 -14.37
C LEU A 250 -13.22 -14.77 -13.66
N ILE A 251 -13.89 -14.90 -12.50
CA ILE A 251 -14.02 -16.17 -11.79
C ILE A 251 -14.67 -17.21 -12.71
N ALA A 252 -15.80 -16.90 -13.34
CA ALA A 252 -16.49 -17.82 -14.25
C ALA A 252 -15.61 -18.22 -15.45
N LEU A 253 -14.86 -17.26 -16.02
CA LEU A 253 -13.95 -17.49 -17.13
C LEU A 253 -12.82 -18.46 -16.75
N PHE A 254 -12.17 -18.24 -15.62
CA PHE A 254 -11.06 -19.09 -15.16
C PHE A 254 -11.57 -20.46 -14.68
N MET A 255 -12.69 -20.53 -13.97
CA MET A 255 -13.29 -21.82 -13.62
C MET A 255 -13.63 -22.65 -14.87
N ALA A 256 -14.20 -22.02 -15.90
CA ALA A 256 -14.49 -22.70 -17.15
C ALA A 256 -13.23 -23.09 -17.93
N ALA A 257 -12.13 -22.35 -17.78
CA ALA A 257 -10.85 -22.67 -18.42
C ALA A 257 -10.18 -23.95 -17.87
N HIS A 258 -10.50 -24.33 -16.63
CA HIS A 258 -10.06 -25.62 -16.07
C HIS A 258 -10.84 -26.84 -16.63
N THR A 259 -11.93 -26.58 -17.38
CA THR A 259 -12.69 -27.66 -18.01
C THR A 259 -12.08 -28.03 -19.37
N ALA A 260 -11.74 -29.30 -19.55
CA ALA A 260 -11.14 -29.78 -20.80
C ALA A 260 -12.01 -29.44 -22.00
N TYR A 261 -11.35 -29.04 -23.10
CA TYR A 261 -11.99 -28.74 -24.41
C TYR A 261 -13.03 -27.61 -24.40
N SER A 262 -13.00 -26.74 -23.40
CA SER A 262 -13.88 -25.57 -23.37
C SER A 262 -13.30 -24.42 -24.21
N TRP A 263 -14.18 -23.53 -24.74
CA TRP A 263 -13.70 -22.32 -25.42
C TRP A 263 -12.91 -21.36 -24.48
N PRO A 264 -13.24 -21.25 -23.18
CA PRO A 264 -12.43 -20.50 -22.26
C PRO A 264 -11.02 -21.09 -22.07
N ALA A 265 -10.89 -22.42 -22.03
CA ALA A 265 -9.57 -23.07 -21.98
C ALA A 265 -8.71 -22.68 -23.19
N ASN A 266 -9.29 -22.72 -24.38
CA ASN A 266 -8.59 -22.30 -25.59
C ASN A 266 -8.18 -20.81 -25.55
N LEU A 267 -9.06 -19.93 -25.05
CA LEU A 267 -8.76 -18.51 -24.93
C LEU A 267 -7.63 -18.23 -23.91
N ILE A 268 -7.65 -18.92 -22.78
CA ILE A 268 -6.73 -18.67 -21.67
C ILE A 268 -5.35 -19.28 -21.95
N HIS A 269 -5.30 -20.50 -22.48
CA HIS A 269 -4.04 -21.23 -22.67
C HIS A 269 -3.39 -20.99 -24.03
N THR A 270 -4.08 -20.34 -24.98
CA THR A 270 -3.50 -20.03 -26.29
C THR A 270 -2.98 -18.61 -26.31
N SER A 271 -1.72 -18.43 -26.66
CA SER A 271 -1.13 -17.11 -26.91
C SER A 271 -0.36 -17.12 -28.23
N TRP A 272 -0.55 -16.07 -29.04
CA TRP A 272 0.21 -15.88 -30.28
C TRP A 272 1.65 -15.43 -30.03
N LEU A 273 1.86 -14.76 -28.90
CA LEU A 273 3.18 -14.23 -28.48
C LEU A 273 3.41 -14.51 -26.98
N PRO A 274 3.67 -15.78 -26.59
CA PRO A 274 3.75 -16.18 -25.18
C PRO A 274 4.87 -15.47 -24.41
N TRP A 275 5.94 -15.06 -25.08
CA TRP A 275 7.02 -14.26 -24.51
C TRP A 275 6.62 -12.80 -24.19
N LEU A 276 5.50 -12.31 -24.74
CA LEU A 276 5.04 -10.95 -24.58
C LEU A 276 3.79 -10.87 -23.68
N TYR A 277 2.80 -11.72 -23.97
CA TYR A 277 1.52 -11.68 -23.28
C TYR A 277 0.91 -13.08 -23.16
N LEU A 278 0.59 -13.48 -21.93
CA LEU A 278 -0.08 -14.74 -21.61
C LEU A 278 -1.44 -14.44 -20.96
N PRO A 279 -2.57 -14.83 -21.59
CA PRO A 279 -3.89 -14.63 -21.02
C PRO A 279 -4.07 -15.35 -19.67
N ALA A 280 -3.44 -16.50 -19.46
CA ALA A 280 -3.46 -17.23 -18.19
C ALA A 280 -3.03 -16.37 -16.99
N TYR A 281 -2.07 -15.48 -17.18
CA TYR A 281 -1.62 -14.59 -16.09
C TYR A 281 -2.68 -13.59 -15.64
N GLN A 282 -3.78 -13.43 -16.38
CA GLN A 282 -4.85 -12.49 -16.00
C GLN A 282 -5.69 -12.97 -14.81
N GLU A 283 -5.53 -14.20 -14.35
CA GLU A 283 -6.13 -14.69 -13.10
C GLU A 283 -5.70 -13.85 -11.89
N TYR A 284 -4.46 -13.35 -11.88
CA TYR A 284 -3.96 -12.44 -10.85
C TYR A 284 -4.66 -11.06 -10.80
N LEU A 285 -5.52 -10.73 -11.78
CA LEU A 285 -6.43 -9.59 -11.71
C LEU A 285 -7.39 -9.70 -10.52
N LEU A 286 -7.67 -10.93 -10.06
CA LEU A 286 -8.46 -11.17 -8.84
C LEU A 286 -7.80 -10.60 -7.57
N ILE A 287 -6.48 -10.33 -7.60
CA ILE A 287 -5.74 -9.62 -6.55
C ILE A 287 -5.59 -8.13 -6.89
N ILE A 288 -5.29 -7.81 -8.17
CA ILE A 288 -5.04 -6.43 -8.61
C ILE A 288 -6.28 -5.56 -8.47
N ILE A 289 -7.45 -6.05 -8.89
CA ILE A 289 -8.71 -5.29 -8.85
C ILE A 289 -9.07 -4.86 -7.42
N PRO A 290 -9.14 -5.75 -6.42
CA PRO A 290 -9.32 -5.33 -5.02
C PRO A 290 -8.22 -4.40 -4.52
N GLY A 291 -6.97 -4.63 -4.93
CA GLY A 291 -5.85 -3.73 -4.64
C GLY A 291 -6.10 -2.30 -5.14
N THR A 292 -6.65 -2.13 -6.37
CA THR A 292 -6.98 -0.78 -6.86
C THR A 292 -8.06 -0.08 -6.02
N VAL A 293 -9.02 -0.84 -5.47
CA VAL A 293 -10.03 -0.27 -4.57
C VAL A 293 -9.38 0.19 -3.25
N ALA A 294 -8.49 -0.62 -2.68
CA ALA A 294 -7.70 -0.22 -1.52
C ALA A 294 -6.88 1.06 -1.78
N GLY A 295 -6.29 1.19 -2.97
CA GLY A 295 -5.55 2.37 -3.40
C GLY A 295 -6.41 3.64 -3.49
N GLU A 296 -7.65 3.55 -3.95
CA GLU A 296 -8.61 4.67 -3.93
C GLU A 296 -8.97 5.06 -2.49
N TRP A 297 -9.18 4.10 -1.60
CA TRP A 297 -9.43 4.39 -0.18
C TRP A 297 -8.24 5.04 0.50
N ILE A 298 -7.02 4.64 0.17
CA ILE A 298 -5.80 5.31 0.63
C ILE A 298 -5.76 6.76 0.11
N ALA A 299 -6.06 6.99 -1.17
CA ALA A 299 -6.08 8.34 -1.75
C ALA A 299 -7.08 9.25 -1.02
N GLN A 300 -8.32 8.78 -0.82
CA GLN A 300 -9.37 9.49 -0.10
C GLN A 300 -8.99 9.77 1.36
N TRP A 301 -8.38 8.80 2.03
CA TRP A 301 -7.92 8.97 3.41
C TRP A 301 -6.81 10.02 3.52
N LEU A 302 -5.82 9.98 2.63
CA LEU A 302 -4.73 10.97 2.58
C LEU A 302 -5.25 12.39 2.29
N GLU A 303 -6.26 12.53 1.45
CA GLU A 303 -6.89 13.83 1.14
C GLU A 303 -7.58 14.42 2.37
N LYS A 304 -8.39 13.61 3.07
CA LYS A 304 -9.05 14.02 4.32
C LYS A 304 -8.05 14.38 5.42
N MET A 305 -6.91 13.70 5.50
CA MET A 305 -5.85 14.04 6.46
C MET A 305 -5.20 15.39 6.14
N LYS A 306 -5.01 15.73 4.84
CA LYS A 306 -4.49 17.04 4.43
C LYS A 306 -5.40 18.18 4.85
N VAL A 307 -6.70 18.08 4.58
CA VAL A 307 -7.69 19.10 4.95
C VAL A 307 -7.67 19.35 6.46
N LYS A 308 -7.57 18.27 7.25
CA LYS A 308 -7.49 18.36 8.73
C LYS A 308 -6.23 19.11 9.20
N ASP A 309 -5.08 18.90 8.54
CA ASP A 309 -3.82 19.56 8.92
C ASP A 309 -3.79 21.04 8.49
N THR A 310 -4.36 21.35 7.33
CA THR A 310 -4.48 22.74 6.84
C THR A 310 -5.42 23.55 7.74
N GLY A 311 -6.57 22.98 8.14
CA GLY A 311 -7.49 23.62 9.08
C GLY A 311 -6.87 23.91 10.45
N LYS A 312 -6.02 22.99 10.98
CA LYS A 312 -5.29 23.22 12.23
C LYS A 312 -4.28 24.34 12.11
N GLY A 313 -3.52 24.40 11.01
CA GLY A 313 -2.54 25.45 10.77
C GLY A 313 -3.17 26.85 10.65
N LEU A 314 -4.40 26.95 10.13
CA LEU A 314 -5.15 28.20 10.10
C LEU A 314 -5.58 28.62 11.51
N VAL A 315 -6.16 27.72 12.30
CA VAL A 315 -6.59 28.00 13.68
C VAL A 315 -5.39 28.41 14.54
N GLU A 316 -4.26 27.71 14.45
CA GLU A 316 -3.04 28.01 15.18
C GLU A 316 -2.46 29.39 14.79
N LYS A 317 -2.52 29.75 13.50
CA LYS A 317 -2.09 31.05 12.97
C LYS A 317 -2.99 32.21 13.44
N TYR A 318 -4.28 31.96 13.57
CA TYR A 318 -5.22 32.95 14.15
C TYR A 318 -5.02 33.13 15.66
N GLN A 319 -4.74 32.06 16.42
CA GLN A 319 -4.46 32.12 17.86
C GLN A 319 -3.14 32.83 18.17
N ILE A 320 -2.08 32.62 17.39
CA ILE A 320 -0.80 33.32 17.55
C ILE A 320 -0.96 34.82 17.28
N ASN A 321 -1.80 35.21 16.31
CA ASN A 321 -2.09 36.61 16.05
C ASN A 321 -2.91 37.28 17.18
N GLU A 322 -3.76 36.52 17.89
CA GLU A 322 -4.49 37.02 19.05
C GLU A 322 -3.58 37.21 20.27
N GLU A 323 -2.70 36.24 20.55
CA GLU A 323 -1.72 36.32 21.65
C GLU A 323 -0.73 37.49 21.46
N VAL A 324 -0.38 37.83 20.22
CA VAL A 324 0.47 38.99 19.86
C VAL A 324 -0.30 40.31 20.00
N LEU A 325 -1.62 40.32 19.79
CA LEU A 325 -2.45 41.49 19.94
C LEU A 325 -2.85 41.77 21.40
N GLU A 326 -2.96 40.76 22.26
CA GLU A 326 -3.24 40.92 23.68
C GLU A 326 -2.00 41.37 24.49
N ASN A 327 -0.78 40.99 24.09
CA ASN A 327 0.46 41.32 24.79
C ASN A 327 1.09 42.66 24.41
N GLY A 328 0.41 43.52 23.66
CA GLY A 328 0.58 44.99 23.60
C GLY A 328 2.00 45.54 23.38
N ASN A 329 2.89 44.84 22.61
CA ASN A 329 4.22 45.37 22.29
C ASN A 329 4.39 45.51 20.77
N PRO A 330 4.47 46.74 20.21
CA PRO A 330 4.68 46.93 18.77
C PRO A 330 6.15 46.68 18.42
N LEU A 331 6.44 45.58 17.78
CA LEU A 331 7.73 45.34 17.13
C LEU A 331 7.89 46.27 15.90
N LYS A 332 8.74 47.30 16.07
CA LYS A 332 9.31 48.06 14.95
C LYS A 332 10.26 47.17 14.17
N GLY A 333 10.07 47.14 12.86
CA GLY A 333 11.16 46.75 11.97
C GLY A 333 10.78 45.97 10.74
N GLY A 334 11.00 46.54 9.57
CA GLY A 334 11.36 45.82 8.35
C GLY A 334 10.27 45.57 7.33
N ARG A 335 9.97 46.57 6.52
CA ARG A 335 9.43 46.34 5.16
C ARG A 335 10.52 45.74 4.30
N GLU A 336 10.41 44.51 3.91
CA GLU A 336 11.12 43.95 2.77
C GLU A 336 10.14 43.57 1.66
N ALA A 337 10.51 43.94 0.45
CA ALA A 337 9.72 43.88 -0.76
C ALA A 337 9.47 42.43 -1.22
N VAL A 338 8.24 42.15 -1.63
CA VAL A 338 7.85 40.93 -2.32
C VAL A 338 8.13 41.11 -3.81
N PRO A 339 8.84 40.22 -4.50
CA PRO A 339 8.95 40.26 -5.95
C PRO A 339 7.66 39.72 -6.59
N GLU A 340 7.05 40.52 -7.43
CA GLU A 340 6.00 40.12 -8.38
C GLU A 340 6.58 39.16 -9.40
N ASN A 341 6.11 37.90 -9.43
CA ASN A 341 5.89 37.16 -10.67
C ASN A 341 5.35 35.75 -10.37
N GLY A 342 4.16 35.45 -10.83
CA GLY A 342 3.57 34.11 -10.71
C GLY A 342 2.05 34.08 -10.89
N LYS A 343 1.54 34.58 -12.01
CA LYS A 343 0.16 34.33 -12.42
C LYS A 343 -0.01 32.84 -12.79
N GLY A 344 -0.97 32.16 -12.17
CA GLY A 344 -1.53 30.96 -12.79
C GLY A 344 -1.88 29.76 -11.93
N VAL A 345 -2.10 29.86 -10.60
CA VAL A 345 -2.59 28.70 -9.80
C VAL A 345 -3.59 29.10 -8.68
N LYS A 346 -4.06 30.32 -8.66
CA LYS A 346 -4.84 30.84 -7.53
C LYS A 346 -6.36 30.65 -7.62
N ASP A 347 -6.92 30.21 -8.74
CA ASP A 347 -8.36 30.38 -8.96
C ASP A 347 -9.25 29.19 -8.59
N VAL A 348 -8.70 27.99 -8.41
CA VAL A 348 -9.52 26.80 -8.07
C VAL A 348 -9.56 26.51 -6.56
N GLU A 349 -8.49 26.85 -5.85
CA GLU A 349 -8.40 26.63 -4.39
C GLU A 349 -9.15 27.71 -3.59
N LYS A 350 -9.28 28.89 -4.17
CA LYS A 350 -9.97 30.03 -3.57
C LYS A 350 -11.50 29.90 -3.61
N VAL A 351 -12.05 29.29 -4.67
CA VAL A 351 -13.51 29.15 -4.84
C VAL A 351 -14.13 28.12 -3.88
N VAL A 352 -13.41 27.05 -3.52
CA VAL A 352 -13.92 26.04 -2.58
C VAL A 352 -13.86 26.54 -1.12
N LEU A 353 -12.80 27.27 -0.76
CA LEU A 353 -12.68 27.85 0.60
C LEU A 353 -13.57 29.11 0.77
N GLU A 354 -13.72 29.92 -0.27
CA GLU A 354 -14.58 31.12 -0.20
C GLU A 354 -16.08 30.78 -0.11
N ASN A 355 -16.52 29.64 -0.67
CA ASN A 355 -17.92 29.23 -0.54
C ASN A 355 -18.24 28.63 0.84
N GLU A 356 -17.32 27.88 1.47
CA GLU A 356 -17.53 27.37 2.83
C GLU A 356 -17.41 28.47 3.90
N ILE A 357 -16.63 29.54 3.64
CA ILE A 357 -16.45 30.67 4.58
C ILE A 357 -17.55 31.73 4.38
N LYS A 358 -18.04 31.94 3.16
CA LYS A 358 -19.12 32.90 2.89
C LYS A 358 -20.48 32.48 3.47
N ASP A 359 -20.76 31.18 3.53
CA ASP A 359 -22.00 30.69 4.15
C ASP A 359 -21.97 30.82 5.68
N GLU A 360 -20.81 30.87 6.35
CA GLU A 360 -20.69 31.19 7.77
C GLU A 360 -20.56 32.69 8.06
N GLU A 361 -19.93 33.49 7.16
CA GLU A 361 -19.80 34.94 7.35
C GLU A 361 -21.08 35.73 7.01
N GLN A 362 -21.93 35.24 6.09
CA GLN A 362 -23.20 35.91 5.79
C GLN A 362 -24.21 35.79 6.93
N GLU A 363 -24.19 34.73 7.73
CA GLU A 363 -25.03 34.58 8.93
C GLU A 363 -24.52 35.40 10.12
N VAL A 364 -23.25 35.82 10.11
CA VAL A 364 -22.62 36.64 11.17
C VAL A 364 -22.66 38.14 10.87
N LEU A 365 -22.84 38.55 9.60
CA LEU A 365 -22.81 39.97 9.20
C LEU A 365 -24.18 40.66 9.25
N GLU A 366 -25.29 39.94 9.34
CA GLU A 366 -26.63 40.55 9.45
C GLU A 366 -27.06 40.92 10.89
N ASN A 367 -26.29 40.50 11.93
CA ASN A 367 -26.62 40.82 13.33
C ASN A 367 -25.55 41.70 14.01
N ASN A 368 -25.41 42.93 13.56
CA ASN A 368 -24.39 43.89 14.02
C ASN A 368 -24.70 44.65 15.31
N GLU A 369 -25.50 44.14 16.25
CA GLU A 369 -25.70 44.77 17.57
C GLU A 369 -25.29 43.91 18.79
N GLU A 370 -24.77 42.66 18.62
CA GLU A 370 -24.28 41.82 19.74
C GLU A 370 -22.80 41.45 19.64
N LYS A 371 -21.92 42.45 19.57
CA LYS A 371 -20.45 42.22 19.48
C LYS A 371 -19.81 41.56 20.71
N LYS A 372 -20.51 41.28 21.79
CA LYS A 372 -19.99 40.53 22.96
C LYS A 372 -20.38 39.07 22.96
N GLY A 373 -21.58 38.69 22.49
CA GLY A 373 -22.03 37.29 22.43
C GLY A 373 -21.34 36.45 21.32
N GLY A 374 -21.00 37.09 20.19
CA GLY A 374 -20.32 36.39 19.08
C GLY A 374 -18.91 35.91 19.40
N ARG A 375 -18.18 36.63 20.23
CA ARG A 375 -16.79 36.23 20.64
C ARG A 375 -16.78 34.99 21.53
N GLU A 376 -17.70 34.91 22.50
CA GLU A 376 -17.82 33.73 23.37
C GLU A 376 -18.30 32.50 22.60
N ALA A 377 -19.19 32.64 21.63
CA ALA A 377 -19.68 31.54 20.79
C ALA A 377 -18.59 30.97 19.88
N VAL A 378 -17.69 31.80 19.32
CA VAL A 378 -16.56 31.36 18.49
C VAL A 378 -15.52 30.63 19.34
N LEU A 379 -15.20 31.13 20.54
CA LEU A 379 -14.29 30.47 21.47
C LEU A 379 -14.87 29.15 22.02
N GLU A 380 -16.17 29.09 22.30
CA GLU A 380 -16.87 27.89 22.73
C GLU A 380 -16.92 26.84 21.63
N ASN A 381 -17.17 27.24 20.38
CA ASN A 381 -17.08 26.34 19.21
C ASN A 381 -15.66 25.88 18.94
N GLY A 382 -14.66 26.75 19.03
CA GLY A 382 -13.25 26.38 18.90
C GLY A 382 -12.83 25.36 19.97
N ASN A 383 -13.23 25.55 21.22
CA ASN A 383 -12.97 24.60 22.31
C ASN A 383 -13.73 23.26 22.10
N LYS A 384 -14.98 23.29 21.64
CA LYS A 384 -15.74 22.06 21.30
C LYS A 384 -15.11 21.27 20.16
N VAL A 385 -14.60 21.94 19.13
CA VAL A 385 -13.87 21.29 18.01
C VAL A 385 -12.55 20.69 18.48
N ARG A 386 -11.83 21.37 19.40
CA ARG A 386 -10.56 20.91 19.96
C ARG A 386 -10.75 19.68 20.85
N THR A 387 -11.68 19.72 21.81
CA THR A 387 -12.01 18.58 22.69
C THR A 387 -12.46 17.37 21.89
N ARG A 388 -13.31 17.56 20.87
CA ARG A 388 -13.76 16.49 19.98
C ARG A 388 -12.61 15.86 19.15
N SER A 389 -11.64 16.69 18.72
CA SER A 389 -10.46 16.20 18.00
C SER A 389 -9.53 15.38 18.91
N GLU A 390 -9.42 15.75 20.18
CA GLU A 390 -8.63 15.04 21.20
C GLU A 390 -9.29 13.70 21.58
N GLU A 391 -10.60 13.69 21.82
CA GLU A 391 -11.35 12.44 22.06
C GLU A 391 -11.26 11.45 20.89
N MET A 392 -11.31 11.95 19.64
CA MET A 392 -11.15 11.05 18.47
C MET A 392 -9.75 10.45 18.39
N LYS A 393 -8.71 11.22 18.72
CA LYS A 393 -7.33 10.71 18.76
C LYS A 393 -7.12 9.70 19.88
N GLU A 394 -7.71 9.93 21.04
CA GLU A 394 -7.65 8.99 22.15
C GLU A 394 -8.32 7.66 21.79
N LYS A 395 -9.46 7.68 21.12
CA LYS A 395 -10.15 6.50 20.59
C LYS A 395 -9.30 5.78 19.52
N GLU A 396 -8.69 6.51 18.59
CA GLU A 396 -7.76 5.92 17.60
C GLU A 396 -6.59 5.21 18.31
N ASN A 397 -5.99 5.85 19.31
CA ASN A 397 -4.86 5.29 20.08
C ASN A 397 -5.27 4.04 20.86
N ALA A 398 -6.43 4.04 21.49
CA ALA A 398 -6.96 2.88 22.24
C ALA A 398 -7.22 1.67 21.34
N LEU A 399 -7.64 1.89 20.09
CA LEU A 399 -7.96 0.83 19.13
C LEU A 399 -6.75 0.34 18.34
N ALA A 400 -5.69 1.13 18.23
CA ALA A 400 -4.54 0.84 17.38
C ALA A 400 -3.87 -0.50 17.72
N LEU A 401 -3.58 -0.74 19.01
CA LEU A 401 -2.93 -1.98 19.47
C LEU A 401 -3.81 -3.23 19.25
N PRO A 402 -5.09 -3.26 19.68
CA PRO A 402 -5.95 -4.41 19.42
C PRO A 402 -6.12 -4.71 17.93
N VAL A 403 -6.28 -3.69 17.08
CA VAL A 403 -6.42 -3.86 15.62
C VAL A 403 -5.14 -4.44 15.01
N ALA A 404 -3.96 -3.96 15.43
CA ALA A 404 -2.68 -4.48 14.97
C ALA A 404 -2.49 -5.96 15.37
N LEU A 405 -2.77 -6.29 16.64
CA LEU A 405 -2.64 -7.66 17.15
C LEU A 405 -3.61 -8.63 16.48
N LEU A 406 -4.88 -8.22 16.28
CA LEU A 406 -5.86 -9.04 15.58
C LEU A 406 -5.53 -9.24 14.11
N SER A 407 -4.99 -8.20 13.45
CA SER A 407 -4.53 -8.30 12.05
C SER A 407 -3.35 -9.27 11.93
N LEU A 408 -2.38 -9.18 12.84
CA LEU A 408 -1.24 -10.11 12.90
C LEU A 408 -1.71 -11.54 13.21
N ALA A 409 -2.60 -11.71 14.19
CA ALA A 409 -3.17 -13.01 14.56
C ALA A 409 -3.90 -13.65 13.37
N LEU A 410 -4.68 -12.89 12.60
CA LEU A 410 -5.35 -13.38 11.39
C LEU A 410 -4.34 -13.90 10.36
N ILE A 411 -3.26 -13.16 10.10
CA ILE A 411 -2.23 -13.57 9.14
C ILE A 411 -1.56 -14.86 9.62
N VAL A 412 -1.05 -14.88 10.84
CA VAL A 412 -0.32 -16.03 11.39
C VAL A 412 -1.22 -17.28 11.48
N THR A 413 -2.43 -17.14 12.01
CA THR A 413 -3.37 -18.26 12.15
C THR A 413 -3.70 -18.89 10.80
N ASN A 414 -4.00 -18.07 9.77
CA ASN A 414 -4.32 -18.61 8.46
C ASN A 414 -3.11 -19.32 7.82
N VAL A 415 -1.92 -18.74 7.87
CA VAL A 415 -0.71 -19.38 7.32
C VAL A 415 -0.43 -20.71 8.02
N VAL A 416 -0.45 -20.73 9.35
CA VAL A 416 -0.15 -21.94 10.15
C VAL A 416 -1.20 -23.03 9.92
N LEU A 417 -2.49 -22.70 9.97
CA LEU A 417 -3.57 -23.69 9.87
C LEU A 417 -3.76 -24.19 8.43
N LEU A 418 -3.51 -23.35 7.40
CA LEU A 418 -3.53 -23.80 6.00
C LEU A 418 -2.31 -24.65 5.67
N PHE A 419 -1.14 -24.34 6.22
CA PHE A 419 0.03 -25.21 6.11
C PHE A 419 -0.21 -26.59 6.75
N GLY A 420 -0.82 -26.62 7.95
CA GLY A 420 -1.17 -27.84 8.66
C GLY A 420 -2.43 -28.55 8.13
N ARG A 421 -3.12 -28.00 7.13
CA ARG A 421 -4.39 -28.54 6.57
C ARG A 421 -5.52 -28.65 7.61
N HIS A 422 -5.53 -27.78 8.61
CA HIS A 422 -6.58 -27.74 9.65
C HIS A 422 -7.74 -26.81 9.22
N LEU A 423 -8.45 -27.14 8.14
CA LEU A 423 -9.40 -26.27 7.44
C LEU A 423 -10.56 -25.81 8.33
N VAL A 424 -11.21 -26.72 9.03
CA VAL A 424 -12.34 -26.38 9.91
C VAL A 424 -11.90 -25.46 11.05
N ALA A 425 -10.76 -25.77 11.67
CA ALA A 425 -10.20 -24.93 12.73
C ALA A 425 -9.83 -23.54 12.17
N ASN A 426 -9.29 -23.47 10.95
CA ASN A 426 -8.96 -22.21 10.29
C ASN A 426 -10.21 -21.38 10.00
N LEU A 427 -11.26 -21.98 9.46
CA LEU A 427 -12.51 -21.30 9.18
C LEU A 427 -13.12 -20.72 10.46
N ILE A 428 -13.21 -21.52 11.54
CA ILE A 428 -13.75 -21.07 12.83
C ILE A 428 -12.90 -19.94 13.41
N ALA A 429 -11.57 -20.11 13.46
CA ALA A 429 -10.66 -19.10 13.99
C ALA A 429 -10.76 -17.80 13.18
N THR A 430 -10.82 -17.88 11.85
CA THR A 430 -10.97 -16.71 10.96
C THR A 430 -12.31 -16.01 11.17
N MET A 431 -13.42 -16.77 11.32
CA MET A 431 -14.74 -16.18 11.62
C MET A 431 -14.71 -15.45 12.97
N VAL A 432 -14.14 -16.03 14.01
CA VAL A 432 -14.06 -15.43 15.34
C VAL A 432 -13.19 -14.17 15.31
N LEU A 433 -11.99 -14.24 14.74
CA LEU A 433 -11.06 -13.10 14.69
C LEU A 433 -11.59 -11.95 13.82
N THR A 434 -12.23 -12.24 12.69
CA THR A 434 -12.84 -11.22 11.83
C THR A 434 -14.06 -10.59 12.49
N ALA A 435 -14.92 -11.39 13.17
CA ALA A 435 -16.05 -10.90 13.92
C ALA A 435 -15.60 -10.00 15.09
N LEU A 436 -14.55 -10.42 15.83
CA LEU A 436 -13.97 -9.63 16.92
C LEU A 436 -13.41 -8.30 16.42
N THR A 437 -12.68 -8.31 15.30
CA THR A 437 -12.14 -7.10 14.68
C THR A 437 -13.28 -6.17 14.23
N ALA A 438 -14.32 -6.71 13.62
CA ALA A 438 -15.49 -5.94 13.18
C ALA A 438 -16.28 -5.38 14.37
N TRP A 439 -16.46 -6.15 15.45
CA TRP A 439 -17.12 -5.70 16.67
C TRP A 439 -16.33 -4.57 17.33
N LEU A 440 -15.02 -4.73 17.49
CA LEU A 440 -14.13 -3.74 18.06
C LEU A 440 -14.23 -2.40 17.31
N LEU A 441 -14.12 -2.43 15.98
CA LEU A 441 -14.19 -1.25 15.14
C LEU A 441 -15.60 -0.62 15.07
N ARG A 442 -16.70 -1.40 15.25
CA ARG A 442 -18.10 -0.91 15.26
C ARG A 442 -18.55 -0.39 16.61
N SER A 443 -18.15 -1.02 17.71
CA SER A 443 -18.57 -0.66 19.07
C SER A 443 -18.23 0.80 19.38
N HIS A 444 -17.06 1.25 18.98
CA HIS A 444 -16.63 2.63 19.18
C HIS A 444 -17.33 3.67 18.29
N ARG A 445 -18.03 3.24 17.23
CA ARG A 445 -18.90 4.12 16.42
C ARG A 445 -20.20 4.47 17.15
N LYS A 446 -20.81 3.52 17.86
CA LYS A 446 -22.07 3.73 18.57
C LYS A 446 -21.91 4.66 19.79
N ALA A 447 -20.78 4.60 20.50
CA ALA A 447 -20.50 5.46 21.65
C ALA A 447 -20.42 6.96 21.27
N GLY A 448 -20.10 7.29 20.01
CA GLY A 448 -20.12 8.69 19.51
C GLY A 448 -21.51 9.19 19.11
N THR A 449 -22.44 8.30 18.74
CA THR A 449 -23.81 8.69 18.32
C THR A 449 -24.75 8.89 19.49
N THR A 450 -24.62 8.12 20.56
CA THR A 450 -25.45 8.27 21.76
C THR A 450 -25.21 9.61 22.49
N GLY A 451 -23.97 10.11 22.50
CA GLY A 451 -23.64 11.44 23.06
C GLY A 451 -24.25 12.61 22.28
N VAL A 452 -24.31 12.49 20.94
CA VAL A 452 -24.89 13.53 20.05
C VAL A 452 -26.41 13.49 20.08
N GLU A 453 -27.04 12.34 20.18
CA GLU A 453 -28.49 12.23 20.35
C GLU A 453 -28.93 12.74 21.72
N ALA A 454 -28.19 12.47 22.79
CA ALA A 454 -28.46 13.03 24.11
C ALA A 454 -28.24 14.56 24.16
N ALA A 455 -27.25 15.09 23.45
CA ALA A 455 -27.04 16.54 23.31
C ALA A 455 -28.13 17.20 22.46
N LYS A 456 -28.59 16.57 21.37
CA LYS A 456 -29.73 17.04 20.57
C LYS A 456 -31.05 17.00 21.34
N GLN A 457 -31.28 15.97 22.15
CA GLN A 457 -32.44 15.89 23.01
C GLN A 457 -32.44 16.99 24.09
N ARG A 458 -31.28 17.34 24.65
CA ARG A 458 -31.12 18.45 25.59
C ARG A 458 -31.27 19.82 24.93
N ALA A 459 -30.82 20.00 23.69
CA ALA A 459 -31.02 21.21 22.90
C ALA A 459 -32.50 21.36 22.53
N ALA A 460 -33.14 20.30 22.02
CA ALA A 460 -34.56 20.30 21.67
C ALA A 460 -35.47 20.54 22.90
N SER A 461 -35.08 20.08 24.08
CA SER A 461 -35.86 20.39 25.32
C SER A 461 -35.64 21.81 25.83
N ARG A 462 -34.51 22.47 25.51
CA ARG A 462 -34.29 23.90 25.78
C ARG A 462 -35.07 24.79 24.81
N ASP A 463 -35.10 24.45 23.51
CA ASP A 463 -35.86 25.18 22.50
C ASP A 463 -37.37 25.05 22.71
N ALA A 464 -37.86 23.89 23.18
CA ALA A 464 -39.27 23.71 23.54
C ALA A 464 -39.71 24.56 24.75
N SER A 465 -38.78 24.87 25.67
CA SER A 465 -39.06 25.74 26.82
C SER A 465 -39.01 27.23 26.45
N SER A 466 -38.27 27.65 25.42
CA SER A 466 -38.22 29.03 24.94
C SER A 466 -39.32 29.35 23.91
N GLN A 467 -39.82 28.36 23.14
CA GLN A 467 -40.93 28.57 22.18
C GLN A 467 -42.32 28.72 22.83
N ASN A 468 -42.48 28.26 24.06
CA ASN A 468 -43.75 28.53 24.79
C ASN A 468 -43.90 29.97 25.28
N ALA A 469 -42.84 30.78 25.22
CA ALA A 469 -42.88 32.19 25.59
C ALA A 469 -43.09 33.15 24.38
N ALA A 470 -42.97 32.65 23.12
CA ALA A 470 -43.01 33.51 21.92
C ALA A 470 -44.19 33.26 20.96
N LYS A 471 -45.20 32.48 21.36
CA LYS A 471 -46.35 32.12 20.50
C LYS A 471 -47.54 33.05 20.67
N GLN A 472 -47.38 34.37 20.52
CA GLN A 472 -48.55 35.25 20.41
C GLN A 472 -48.43 36.38 19.39
N GLU A 473 -47.50 36.44 18.49
CA GLU A 473 -47.54 37.37 17.35
C GLU A 473 -46.88 36.78 16.12
N VAL A 474 -47.57 36.92 14.96
CA VAL A 474 -47.17 36.69 13.57
C VAL A 474 -47.63 35.37 12.93
N SER A 475 -48.89 35.42 12.52
CA SER A 475 -49.48 34.58 11.47
C SER A 475 -49.53 35.42 10.18
N SER A 476 -48.86 35.01 9.12
CA SER A 476 -49.24 35.20 7.71
C SER A 476 -48.14 35.50 6.66
N ARG A 477 -46.89 34.99 6.81
CA ARG A 477 -45.88 35.15 5.71
C ARG A 477 -44.91 34.01 5.50
N GLU A 478 -45.14 32.80 5.98
CA GLU A 478 -44.11 31.74 6.01
C GLU A 478 -44.43 30.46 5.24
N ALA A 479 -45.31 30.45 4.24
CA ALA A 479 -45.62 29.19 3.54
C ALA A 479 -44.71 28.86 2.33
N SER A 480 -43.95 29.81 1.78
CA SER A 480 -43.12 29.58 0.57
C SER A 480 -41.64 29.41 0.84
N SER A 481 -41.14 29.80 2.01
CA SER A 481 -39.69 29.65 2.36
C SER A 481 -39.38 28.33 3.04
N GLN A 482 -40.38 27.60 3.56
CA GLN A 482 -40.13 26.33 4.29
C GLN A 482 -39.91 25.10 3.41
N GLU A 483 -40.33 25.11 2.14
CA GLU A 483 -40.09 23.98 1.24
C GLU A 483 -38.66 23.98 0.65
N ALA A 484 -38.10 25.15 0.36
CA ALA A 484 -36.71 25.28 -0.09
C ALA A 484 -35.69 24.90 1.02
N ALA A 485 -35.92 25.37 2.23
CA ALA A 485 -35.11 25.05 3.40
C ALA A 485 -35.18 23.58 3.81
N LYS A 486 -36.29 22.87 3.58
CA LYS A 486 -36.42 21.43 3.83
C LYS A 486 -35.63 20.57 2.83
N GLN A 487 -35.46 21.02 1.60
CA GLN A 487 -34.68 20.32 0.57
C GLN A 487 -33.19 20.50 0.79
N GLU A 488 -32.71 21.66 1.24
CA GLU A 488 -31.31 21.88 1.61
C GLU A 488 -30.90 21.15 2.89
N VAL A 489 -31.74 21.14 3.92
CA VAL A 489 -31.49 20.37 5.16
C VAL A 489 -31.49 18.84 4.91
N SER A 490 -32.22 18.36 3.89
CA SER A 490 -32.19 16.95 3.46
C SER A 490 -30.86 16.59 2.80
N ASN A 491 -30.22 17.47 2.05
CA ASN A 491 -28.92 17.26 1.43
C ASN A 491 -27.74 17.45 2.41
N GLN A 492 -27.87 18.30 3.42
CA GLN A 492 -26.90 18.44 4.50
C GLN A 492 -26.93 17.27 5.51
N LYS A 493 -28.05 16.52 5.60
CA LYS A 493 -28.19 15.36 6.49
C LYS A 493 -27.35 14.14 6.09
N SER A 494 -26.77 14.11 4.90
CA SER A 494 -25.96 12.98 4.42
C SER A 494 -24.45 13.06 4.75
N SER A 495 -23.93 14.16 5.31
CA SER A 495 -22.48 14.36 5.50
C SER A 495 -21.97 14.40 6.95
N SER A 496 -22.80 14.28 7.98
CA SER A 496 -22.32 14.28 9.37
C SER A 496 -22.06 12.89 9.95
N THR A 497 -21.24 12.08 9.30
CA THR A 497 -20.72 10.85 9.92
C THR A 497 -19.57 11.24 10.86
N THR A 498 -19.85 11.28 12.15
CA THR A 498 -18.94 11.66 13.25
C THR A 498 -17.78 10.69 13.51
N ALA A 499 -17.42 9.83 12.56
CA ALA A 499 -16.34 8.86 12.71
C ALA A 499 -15.03 9.44 12.18
N SER A 500 -13.93 9.18 12.92
CA SER A 500 -12.58 9.52 12.47
C SER A 500 -12.31 8.96 11.05
N PRO A 501 -11.71 9.76 10.14
CA PRO A 501 -11.28 9.27 8.82
C PRO A 501 -10.41 8.01 8.89
N THR A 502 -9.54 7.91 9.89
CA THR A 502 -8.65 6.76 10.12
C THR A 502 -9.43 5.52 10.53
N LEU A 503 -10.35 5.63 11.49
CA LEU A 503 -11.18 4.50 11.91
C LEU A 503 -12.07 3.98 10.78
N HIS A 504 -12.63 4.88 9.97
CA HIS A 504 -13.42 4.52 8.80
C HIS A 504 -12.56 3.80 7.74
N PHE A 505 -11.33 4.23 7.55
CA PHE A 505 -10.38 3.56 6.65
C PHE A 505 -10.03 2.16 7.17
N TRP A 506 -9.73 2.00 8.46
CA TRP A 506 -9.47 0.69 9.07
C TRP A 506 -10.66 -0.26 8.96
N GLN A 507 -11.88 0.24 9.16
CA GLN A 507 -13.12 -0.55 8.98
C GLN A 507 -13.27 -1.06 7.54
N ARG A 508 -13.00 -0.22 6.54
CA ARG A 508 -13.06 -0.62 5.13
C ARG A 508 -12.05 -1.70 4.81
N LEU A 509 -10.79 -1.54 5.24
CA LEU A 509 -9.75 -2.55 5.03
C LEU A 509 -10.10 -3.87 5.71
N SER A 510 -10.50 -3.83 6.98
CA SER A 510 -10.91 -5.02 7.73
C SER A 510 -12.10 -5.74 7.11
N SER A 511 -13.14 -5.01 6.68
CA SER A 511 -14.33 -5.61 6.08
C SER A 511 -14.05 -6.26 4.72
N ALA A 512 -13.24 -5.61 3.88
CA ALA A 512 -12.82 -6.18 2.59
C ALA A 512 -11.92 -7.41 2.79
N GLY A 513 -10.94 -7.31 3.70
CA GLY A 513 -10.06 -8.43 4.04
C GLY A 513 -10.84 -9.64 4.58
N ALA A 514 -11.79 -9.41 5.50
CA ALA A 514 -12.64 -10.46 6.04
C ALA A 514 -13.48 -11.15 4.94
N TYR A 515 -14.11 -10.35 4.07
CA TYR A 515 -14.93 -10.88 2.98
C TYR A 515 -14.12 -11.78 2.05
N LEU A 516 -12.97 -11.29 1.56
CA LEU A 516 -12.13 -12.04 0.62
C LEU A 516 -11.52 -13.28 1.27
N LEU A 517 -11.10 -13.18 2.52
CA LEU A 517 -10.52 -14.31 3.26
C LEU A 517 -11.55 -15.41 3.46
N LEU A 518 -12.76 -15.08 3.91
CA LEU A 518 -13.84 -16.07 4.09
C LEU A 518 -14.29 -16.65 2.75
N LEU A 519 -14.39 -15.83 1.69
CA LEU A 519 -14.70 -16.32 0.35
C LEU A 519 -13.66 -17.34 -0.13
N GLY A 520 -12.37 -17.03 0.05
CA GLY A 520 -11.28 -17.93 -0.33
C GLY A 520 -11.30 -19.25 0.45
N LEU A 521 -11.59 -19.22 1.76
CA LEU A 521 -11.73 -20.43 2.57
C LEU A 521 -12.94 -21.28 2.18
N CYS A 522 -14.04 -20.66 1.72
CA CYS A 522 -15.18 -21.41 1.16
C CYS A 522 -14.81 -22.07 -0.16
N LEU A 523 -14.08 -21.38 -1.05
CA LEU A 523 -13.60 -21.91 -2.31
C LEU A 523 -12.58 -23.04 -2.12
N GLU A 524 -11.78 -22.99 -1.07
CA GLU A 524 -10.81 -24.03 -0.72
C GLU A 524 -11.48 -25.39 -0.56
N SER A 525 -12.63 -25.43 0.12
CA SER A 525 -13.42 -26.65 0.29
C SER A 525 -13.97 -27.19 -1.06
N TYR A 526 -14.28 -26.30 -2.01
CA TYR A 526 -14.75 -26.66 -3.34
C TYR A 526 -13.61 -27.20 -4.22
N GLU A 527 -12.43 -26.56 -4.17
CA GLU A 527 -11.26 -26.92 -4.99
C GLU A 527 -10.48 -28.12 -4.43
N GLY A 528 -10.85 -28.65 -3.25
CA GLY A 528 -10.17 -29.75 -2.60
C GLY A 528 -8.81 -29.40 -2.01
N GLY A 529 -8.43 -28.14 -2.04
CA GLY A 529 -7.21 -27.64 -1.42
C GLY A 529 -6.65 -26.38 -2.07
N ILE A 530 -6.00 -25.55 -1.25
CA ILE A 530 -5.34 -24.32 -1.68
C ILE A 530 -3.97 -24.64 -2.28
N ARG A 531 -3.65 -24.09 -3.46
CA ARG A 531 -2.36 -24.26 -4.15
C ARG A 531 -1.94 -22.96 -4.81
N LYS A 532 -0.62 -22.74 -4.83
CA LYS A 532 0.00 -21.60 -5.53
C LYS A 532 0.22 -21.89 -7.00
N ASP A 533 0.79 -23.06 -7.34
CA ASP A 533 1.06 -23.48 -8.71
C ASP A 533 -0.05 -24.46 -9.12
N ASP A 534 -0.58 -24.32 -10.31
CA ASP A 534 -1.97 -24.52 -10.70
C ASP A 534 -2.84 -23.63 -9.81
N VAL A 535 -2.70 -22.34 -10.01
CA VAL A 535 -3.28 -21.30 -9.15
C VAL A 535 -4.75 -21.55 -8.87
N THR A 536 -5.09 -21.78 -7.59
CA THR A 536 -6.49 -21.95 -7.18
C THR A 536 -7.14 -20.59 -6.87
N LEU A 537 -8.46 -20.50 -7.08
CA LEU A 537 -9.21 -19.29 -6.68
C LEU A 537 -9.13 -19.04 -5.18
N SER A 538 -9.15 -20.13 -4.38
CA SER A 538 -8.93 -20.06 -2.93
C SER A 538 -7.61 -19.37 -2.60
N TYR A 539 -6.52 -19.71 -3.30
CA TYR A 539 -5.23 -19.06 -3.11
C TYR A 539 -5.29 -17.54 -3.39
N LEU A 540 -5.90 -17.15 -4.50
CA LEU A 540 -6.00 -15.74 -4.90
C LEU A 540 -6.82 -14.93 -3.88
N PHE A 541 -7.95 -15.46 -3.41
CA PHE A 541 -8.81 -14.74 -2.47
C PHE A 541 -8.29 -14.75 -1.04
N VAL A 542 -7.76 -15.88 -0.55
CA VAL A 542 -7.14 -15.96 0.78
C VAL A 542 -5.96 -14.99 0.87
N THR A 543 -5.03 -15.06 -0.09
CA THR A 543 -3.85 -14.20 -0.06
C THR A 543 -4.19 -12.72 -0.27
N CYS A 544 -5.20 -12.40 -1.08
CA CYS A 544 -5.71 -11.04 -1.20
C CYS A 544 -6.32 -10.53 0.12
N GLY A 545 -7.11 -11.35 0.81
CA GLY A 545 -7.67 -11.04 2.12
C GLY A 545 -6.57 -10.79 3.17
N LEU A 546 -5.54 -11.65 3.20
CA LEU A 546 -4.37 -11.46 4.05
C LEU A 546 -3.59 -10.19 3.71
N ALA A 547 -3.50 -9.79 2.43
CA ALA A 547 -2.87 -8.55 2.01
C ALA A 547 -3.60 -7.30 2.54
N PHE A 548 -4.95 -7.33 2.63
CA PHE A 548 -5.72 -6.27 3.29
C PHE A 548 -5.39 -6.16 4.77
N TYR A 549 -5.27 -7.29 5.49
CA TYR A 549 -4.89 -7.29 6.90
C TYR A 549 -3.43 -6.89 7.11
N ALA A 550 -2.52 -7.26 6.20
CA ALA A 550 -1.13 -6.78 6.22
C ALA A 550 -1.05 -5.26 6.00
N LEU A 551 -1.84 -4.72 5.06
CA LEU A 551 -1.94 -3.27 4.85
C LEU A 551 -2.54 -2.58 6.08
N LEU A 552 -3.57 -3.16 6.72
CA LEU A 552 -4.17 -2.64 7.95
C LEU A 552 -3.15 -2.60 9.09
N LEU A 553 -2.42 -3.69 9.33
CA LEU A 553 -1.34 -3.77 10.31
C LEU A 553 -0.29 -2.67 10.07
N LEU A 554 0.21 -2.57 8.83
CA LEU A 554 1.23 -1.58 8.47
C LEU A 554 0.70 -0.15 8.55
N THR A 555 -0.59 0.10 8.28
CA THR A 555 -1.21 1.41 8.49
C THR A 555 -1.17 1.82 9.96
N VAL A 556 -1.40 0.88 10.88
CA VAL A 556 -1.26 1.16 12.32
C VAL A 556 0.21 1.42 12.68
N VAL A 557 1.13 0.58 12.23
CA VAL A 557 2.54 0.63 12.62
C VAL A 557 3.27 1.82 11.99
N CYS A 558 3.08 2.05 10.68
CA CYS A 558 3.86 3.04 9.92
C CYS A 558 3.17 4.41 9.87
N ASP A 559 1.82 4.45 9.68
CA ASP A 559 1.11 5.71 9.48
C ASP A 559 0.52 6.27 10.78
N HIS A 560 0.13 5.40 11.75
CA HIS A 560 -0.43 5.83 13.03
C HIS A 560 0.65 5.95 14.13
N TRP A 561 1.40 4.88 14.40
CA TRP A 561 2.46 4.91 15.44
C TRP A 561 3.78 5.52 14.96
N HIS A 562 4.00 5.63 13.64
CA HIS A 562 5.23 6.17 13.05
C HIS A 562 6.51 5.46 13.54
N VAL A 563 6.49 4.13 13.62
CA VAL A 563 7.63 3.30 14.07
C VAL A 563 8.73 3.29 13.02
N ARG A 564 9.52 4.39 12.96
CA ARG A 564 10.46 4.65 11.86
C ARG A 564 11.58 3.62 11.73
N TRP A 565 12.05 3.03 12.83
CA TRP A 565 13.14 2.04 12.77
C TRP A 565 12.73 0.77 12.00
N LEU A 566 11.46 0.39 12.07
CA LEU A 566 10.90 -0.76 11.33
C LEU A 566 10.43 -0.34 9.93
N CYS A 567 9.72 0.77 9.81
CA CYS A 567 9.09 1.18 8.56
C CYS A 567 10.08 1.77 7.55
N ALA A 568 11.11 2.53 7.99
CA ALA A 568 12.02 3.19 7.07
C ALA A 568 12.84 2.21 6.19
N PRO A 569 13.40 1.10 6.70
CA PRO A 569 14.04 0.10 5.84
C PRO A 569 13.08 -0.50 4.82
N LEU A 570 11.87 -0.89 5.26
CA LEU A 570 10.83 -1.44 4.38
C LEU A 570 10.46 -0.43 3.28
N GLU A 571 10.21 0.83 3.64
CA GLU A 571 9.88 1.87 2.67
C GLU A 571 11.03 2.14 1.68
N MET A 572 12.28 2.14 2.13
CA MET A 572 13.43 2.38 1.24
C MET A 572 13.51 1.30 0.15
N VAL A 573 13.33 0.05 0.52
CA VAL A 573 13.30 -1.08 -0.43
C VAL A 573 12.04 -1.03 -1.29
N GLY A 574 10.86 -0.77 -0.72
CA GLY A 574 9.60 -0.67 -1.44
C GLY A 574 9.55 0.46 -2.46
N LYS A 575 10.39 1.49 -2.32
CA LYS A 575 10.55 2.58 -3.31
C LYS A 575 11.39 2.17 -4.52
N ASN A 576 12.22 1.12 -4.41
CA ASN A 576 13.15 0.68 -5.45
C ASN A 576 13.12 -0.86 -5.64
N PRO A 577 11.93 -1.46 -5.85
CA PRO A 577 11.75 -2.91 -5.81
C PRO A 577 12.55 -3.65 -6.88
N MET A 578 12.72 -3.07 -8.07
CA MET A 578 13.46 -3.72 -9.16
C MET A 578 14.95 -3.85 -8.84
N VAL A 579 15.56 -2.83 -8.19
CA VAL A 579 16.95 -2.92 -7.73
C VAL A 579 17.09 -4.03 -6.71
N ALA A 580 16.19 -4.10 -5.72
CA ALA A 580 16.23 -5.14 -4.70
C ALA A 580 16.12 -6.56 -5.32
N TYR A 581 15.23 -6.72 -6.31
CA TYR A 581 14.96 -7.99 -6.96
C TYR A 581 16.21 -8.59 -7.64
N VAL A 582 16.96 -7.77 -8.39
CA VAL A 582 18.13 -8.25 -9.13
C VAL A 582 19.44 -8.15 -8.37
N SER A 583 19.47 -7.45 -7.23
CA SER A 583 20.72 -7.15 -6.50
C SER A 583 21.45 -8.40 -6.03
N ALA A 584 20.73 -9.42 -5.59
CA ALA A 584 21.32 -10.69 -5.14
C ALA A 584 22.10 -11.37 -6.26
N SER A 585 21.42 -11.68 -7.36
CA SER A 585 21.96 -12.49 -8.47
C SER A 585 22.93 -11.72 -9.36
N MET A 586 22.79 -10.39 -9.48
CA MET A 586 23.63 -9.60 -10.39
C MET A 586 24.74 -8.82 -9.70
N VAL A 587 24.69 -8.61 -8.39
CA VAL A 587 25.71 -7.81 -7.69
C VAL A 587 26.28 -8.55 -6.48
N ILE A 588 25.46 -8.92 -5.50
CA ILE A 588 25.95 -9.39 -4.20
C ILE A 588 26.68 -10.74 -4.34
N ILE A 589 26.00 -11.76 -4.90
CA ILE A 589 26.61 -13.08 -5.09
C ILE A 589 27.82 -13.01 -6.04
N PRO A 590 27.73 -12.37 -7.23
CA PRO A 590 28.90 -12.20 -8.10
C PRO A 590 30.09 -11.52 -7.42
N VAL A 591 29.88 -10.44 -6.67
CA VAL A 591 30.96 -9.76 -5.93
C VAL A 591 31.59 -10.69 -4.88
N LEU A 592 30.78 -11.41 -4.12
CA LEU A 592 31.27 -12.35 -3.10
C LEU A 592 32.08 -13.49 -3.71
N ILE A 593 31.69 -13.99 -4.88
CA ILE A 593 32.44 -15.04 -5.59
C ILE A 593 33.74 -14.48 -6.15
N LEU A 594 33.73 -13.35 -6.84
CA LEU A 594 34.92 -12.72 -7.41
C LEU A 594 35.94 -12.31 -6.34
N THR A 595 35.48 -11.96 -5.14
CA THR A 595 36.33 -11.64 -3.98
C THR A 595 36.72 -12.88 -3.16
N GLN A 596 36.27 -14.07 -3.56
CA GLN A 596 36.48 -15.34 -2.84
C GLN A 596 35.93 -15.37 -1.41
N LEU A 597 34.96 -14.48 -1.09
CA LEU A 597 34.28 -14.46 0.20
C LEU A 597 33.09 -15.43 0.26
N TYR A 598 32.54 -15.80 -0.90
CA TYR A 598 31.35 -16.65 -0.97
C TYR A 598 31.52 -18.01 -0.28
N PRO A 599 32.64 -18.74 -0.41
CA PRO A 599 32.84 -20.04 0.25
C PRO A 599 32.69 -19.96 1.78
N TYR A 600 33.18 -18.88 2.40
CA TYR A 600 33.05 -18.67 3.85
C TYR A 600 31.59 -18.43 4.29
N ILE A 601 30.82 -17.74 3.46
CA ILE A 601 29.40 -17.51 3.71
C ILE A 601 28.60 -18.78 3.43
N ASP A 602 28.97 -19.53 2.40
CA ASP A 602 28.32 -20.80 2.02
C ASP A 602 28.52 -21.89 3.06
N ALA A 603 29.65 -21.91 3.74
CA ALA A 603 29.94 -22.82 4.85
C ALA A 603 28.91 -22.70 5.99
N LEU A 604 28.20 -21.55 6.11
CA LEU A 604 27.10 -21.38 7.06
C LEU A 604 25.86 -22.22 6.71
N SER A 605 25.81 -22.85 5.53
CA SER A 605 24.66 -23.66 5.10
C SER A 605 24.60 -25.05 5.77
N SER A 606 25.53 -25.39 6.63
CA SER A 606 25.66 -26.76 7.22
C SER A 606 24.57 -27.07 8.28
N GLU A 607 24.06 -26.06 8.96
CA GLU A 607 23.08 -26.22 10.05
C GLU A 607 21.87 -25.28 9.86
N PRO A 608 20.68 -25.61 10.42
CA PRO A 608 19.48 -24.82 10.25
C PRO A 608 19.62 -23.35 10.69
N LEU A 609 20.21 -23.09 11.85
CA LEU A 609 20.34 -21.72 12.38
C LEU A 609 21.33 -20.91 11.55
N THR A 610 22.49 -21.45 11.25
CA THR A 610 23.52 -20.76 10.46
C THR A 610 23.07 -20.58 9.02
N GLY A 611 22.34 -21.56 8.44
CA GLY A 611 21.73 -21.46 7.11
C GLY A 611 20.68 -20.35 7.02
N PHE A 612 19.85 -20.18 8.05
CA PHE A 612 18.94 -19.05 8.14
C PHE A 612 19.71 -17.72 8.28
N LEU A 613 20.74 -17.66 9.12
CA LEU A 613 21.56 -16.45 9.27
C LEU A 613 22.29 -16.08 7.98
N LYS A 614 22.72 -17.06 7.17
CA LYS A 614 23.24 -16.82 5.81
C LYS A 614 22.21 -16.08 4.96
N GLY A 615 20.97 -16.59 4.90
CA GLY A 615 19.88 -15.95 4.16
C GLY A 615 19.62 -14.52 4.63
N VAL A 616 19.58 -14.31 5.94
CA VAL A 616 19.42 -12.97 6.55
C VAL A 616 20.58 -12.04 6.18
N LEU A 617 21.83 -12.51 6.25
CA LEU A 617 23.03 -11.72 5.90
C LEU A 617 23.00 -11.29 4.44
N LEU A 618 22.76 -12.21 3.51
CA LEU A 618 22.70 -11.91 2.07
C LEU A 618 21.54 -10.95 1.77
N THR A 619 20.37 -11.15 2.38
CA THR A 619 19.24 -10.24 2.27
C THR A 619 19.59 -8.86 2.81
N ALA A 620 20.26 -8.76 3.95
CA ALA A 620 20.69 -7.48 4.53
C ALA A 620 21.65 -6.71 3.60
N LEU A 621 22.57 -7.41 2.91
CA LEU A 621 23.44 -6.80 1.90
C LEU A 621 22.63 -6.26 0.71
N CYS A 622 21.66 -7.01 0.21
CA CYS A 622 20.75 -6.58 -0.87
C CYS A 622 19.93 -5.34 -0.44
N MET A 623 19.43 -5.35 0.79
CA MET A 623 18.70 -4.21 1.36
C MET A 623 19.59 -2.98 1.51
N ALA A 624 20.83 -3.15 1.98
CA ALA A 624 21.79 -2.06 2.13
C ALA A 624 22.10 -1.40 0.77
N LEU A 625 22.33 -2.19 -0.27
CA LEU A 625 22.52 -1.71 -1.63
C LEU A 625 21.29 -0.94 -2.13
N THR A 626 20.08 -1.51 -1.96
CA THR A 626 18.83 -0.88 -2.39
C THR A 626 18.53 0.40 -1.61
N ALA A 627 18.78 0.41 -0.30
CA ALA A 627 18.65 1.59 0.55
C ALA A 627 19.62 2.70 0.14
N TRP A 628 20.85 2.34 -0.22
CA TRP A 628 21.84 3.28 -0.75
C TRP A 628 21.36 3.94 -2.05
N PHE A 629 20.83 3.16 -3.03
CA PHE A 629 20.20 3.70 -4.24
C PHE A 629 19.06 4.66 -3.90
N THR A 630 18.18 4.26 -2.98
CA THR A 630 17.03 5.08 -2.55
C THR A 630 17.49 6.38 -1.86
N HIS A 631 18.53 6.33 -1.01
CA HIS A 631 19.12 7.50 -0.36
C HIS A 631 19.71 8.48 -1.38
N LYS A 632 20.39 7.97 -2.41
CA LYS A 632 20.90 8.77 -3.54
C LYS A 632 19.80 9.24 -4.49
N ARG A 633 18.52 8.87 -4.26
CA ARG A 633 17.36 9.16 -5.13
C ARG A 633 17.48 8.56 -6.53
N TRP A 634 18.21 7.47 -6.66
CA TRP A 634 18.39 6.71 -7.89
C TRP A 634 17.25 5.69 -8.02
N PHE A 635 16.10 6.16 -8.49
CA PHE A 635 14.93 5.31 -8.66
C PHE A 635 14.86 4.76 -10.07
N TRP A 636 14.68 3.45 -10.20
CA TRP A 636 14.38 2.86 -11.50
C TRP A 636 12.92 3.13 -11.86
N LYS A 637 12.70 3.69 -13.06
CA LYS A 637 11.37 4.06 -13.59
C LYS A 637 11.08 3.25 -14.84
N THR A 638 9.99 2.49 -14.76
CA THR A 638 9.43 1.73 -15.87
C THR A 638 8.32 2.50 -16.56
#